data_fb6b3cf3b29b229aeb829cb02ab57697
#
_entry.id   fb6b3cf3b29b229aeb829cb02ab57697
#
_cell.length_a   1.000
_cell.length_b   1.000
_cell.length_c   1.000
_cell.angle_alpha   90.00
_cell.angle_beta   90.00
_cell.angle_gamma   90.00
#
_symmetry.space_group_name_H-M   'P 1'
#
loop_
_entity.id
_entity.type
_entity.pdbx_description
1 polymer ?
#
loop_
_entity_poly.entity_id
_entity_poly.type
_entity_poly.pdbx_seq_one_letter_code
_entity_poly.pdbx_strand_id
1 'polypeptide(L)'
;MRPGTWLLLLPLMGLPAPAIRASRVELPVLPRTTYVALPAPFEKRVDKQQTDNSEIEALLTPWSGPYGGLPPFDKATPASIERAYQSAIASKRAEVRAIASDPAPPTFENTVAALEDSGRELTRIGCLFGVFASTMNTGEMGAVARRLAPLGPALEDEIAHDDALFARIDAVHKARFAAGLSGEQQRLTSVIRDRLLRRGAGLPPGAKARLQVINGRLAGLQAKFNQNLIAEQDTQAVFLDDEADLEGLNEEMRAAAAAAAKDKGQPGRWAIPNMRPVVWPFLIKSARRDLREKVWRMWTMRGDNPGEYDNKPVIAEILRLRGEKARLLGYPDFAHLATADRMAGTPEVAMAMMQRTWASVIGPTRALIADLQALADAEGKDFRVAPWDRLYYSEKLRQARFGLDVEAVKPYLKLESVLQAMFWAAGRVHGLAFKEIPNAPVCHPSIRVFELSRAGEPVGVLWFDLFSRPGKTRGSWSSEYRTAESFRGRVLPLAAVYSNLQPPAADMPVLLTWEVANVFFHEFGHTLHMLCGGASYPSLGSLAVAWDFVELPALLNERWLYDRELLSRFAVHYRTGKPIPVEMVERIEKAARFDRVFSLNLDYLGPAIVDMRMHLEADGRGVNAVRLEEEVLKELDMPSAWDEIMRVPHSVHSFSDQYAAGIYVYLWADVMAADVAEAFARAPGGFYDKETSERWRRTVLSVGSTVPAEEAFRNFRGRDPDPDALLRRFGLKSVRLFMCPK
;
A
#
# COMPACT_ATOMS: atom_id res chain seq x y z
N MET A 1 8.99 13.13 -10.90
CA MET A 1 8.97 12.34 -9.65
C MET A 1 8.93 10.88 -10.02
N ARG A 2 9.72 10.08 -9.37
CA ARG A 2 9.57 8.63 -9.52
C ARG A 2 8.14 8.25 -9.14
N PRO A 3 7.49 7.32 -9.88
CA PRO A 3 6.28 6.70 -9.38
C PRO A 3 6.73 5.78 -8.25
N GLY A 4 6.61 6.14 -7.06
CA GLY A 4 7.16 5.26 -6.03
C GLY A 4 6.85 5.62 -4.60
N THR A 5 6.27 6.73 -4.32
CA THR A 5 6.03 7.10 -2.93
C THR A 5 4.58 7.43 -2.64
N TRP A 6 3.65 6.73 -3.28
CA TRP A 6 2.25 6.77 -2.89
C TRP A 6 1.80 5.38 -2.49
N LEU A 7 1.95 5.13 -1.27
CA LEU A 7 1.12 4.46 -0.28
C LEU A 7 0.20 3.35 -0.77
N LEU A 8 0.62 2.16 -0.49
CA LEU A 8 -0.26 1.01 -0.29
C LEU A 8 -1.15 1.24 0.93
N LEU A 9 -2.26 1.94 0.76
CA LEU A 9 -3.35 1.92 1.72
C LEU A 9 -4.11 0.61 1.57
N LEU A 10 -3.57 -0.45 2.15
CA LEU A 10 -4.43 -1.56 2.52
C LEU A 10 -5.37 -1.06 3.63
N PRO A 11 -6.68 -1.11 3.44
CA PRO A 11 -7.61 -0.76 4.51
C PRO A 11 -7.58 -1.86 5.57
N LEU A 12 -6.79 -1.66 6.62
CA LEU A 12 -6.78 -2.52 7.78
C LEU A 12 -7.95 -2.18 8.69
N MET A 13 -8.61 -3.21 9.13
CA MET A 13 -9.58 -3.13 10.21
C MET A 13 -8.84 -2.69 11.49
N GLY A 14 -8.97 -1.40 11.85
CA GLY A 14 -8.55 -0.89 13.13
C GLY A 14 -9.72 -0.98 14.10
N LEU A 15 -9.65 -1.86 15.08
CA LEU A 15 -10.50 -1.79 16.27
C LEU A 15 -9.81 -0.87 17.28
N PRO A 16 -10.52 0.06 17.93
CA PRO A 16 -9.97 0.86 19.01
C PRO A 16 -9.73 0.04 20.28
N ALA A 17 -8.71 0.38 21.06
CA ALA A 17 -8.33 -0.32 22.28
C ALA A 17 -9.17 0.15 23.50
N PRO A 18 -9.60 -0.77 24.41
CA PRO A 18 -10.32 -0.40 25.61
C PRO A 18 -9.41 0.13 26.72
N ALA A 19 -9.87 1.13 27.46
CA ALA A 19 -9.23 1.65 28.66
C ALA A 19 -9.53 0.76 29.87
N ILE A 20 -8.52 0.07 30.44
CA ILE A 20 -8.64 -0.74 31.64
C ILE A 20 -7.97 -0.02 32.83
N ARG A 21 -8.71 0.13 33.94
CA ARG A 21 -8.21 0.61 35.24
C ARG A 21 -7.26 -0.41 35.90
N ALA A 22 -6.10 0.08 36.36
CA ALA A 22 -5.03 -0.73 36.95
C ALA A 22 -5.21 -1.04 38.43
N SER A 23 -4.90 -2.28 38.82
CA SER A 23 -4.54 -2.67 40.18
C SER A 23 -3.05 -2.96 40.21
N ARG A 24 -2.33 -2.39 41.20
CA ARG A 24 -0.87 -2.49 41.38
C ARG A 24 -0.43 -3.87 41.79
N VAL A 25 0.58 -4.41 41.08
CA VAL A 25 1.45 -5.48 41.58
C VAL A 25 2.89 -5.11 41.20
N GLU A 26 3.81 -5.11 42.20
CA GLU A 26 5.22 -4.78 42.00
C GLU A 26 5.97 -5.95 41.34
N LEU A 27 6.79 -5.62 40.33
CA LEU A 27 7.67 -6.55 39.63
C LEU A 27 9.11 -6.01 39.58
N PRO A 28 10.14 -6.87 39.45
CA PRO A 28 11.54 -6.48 39.48
C PRO A 28 11.95 -5.62 38.28
N VAL A 29 12.79 -4.62 38.55
CA VAL A 29 13.23 -3.54 37.67
C VAL A 29 14.17 -4.07 36.56
N LEU A 30 13.73 -4.04 35.33
CA LEU A 30 14.60 -4.03 34.13
C LEU A 30 14.90 -2.56 33.76
N PRO A 31 16.03 -2.25 33.09
CA PRO A 31 16.44 -0.88 32.83
C PRO A 31 15.34 -0.09 32.07
N ARG A 32 14.98 1.03 32.65
CA ARG A 32 13.94 1.94 32.19
C ARG A 32 14.32 2.54 30.83
N THR A 33 13.57 2.20 29.78
CA THR A 33 13.44 3.10 28.62
C THR A 33 12.50 4.22 29.05
N THR A 34 13.03 5.37 29.38
CA THR A 34 12.24 6.56 29.75
C THR A 34 11.57 7.09 28.48
N TYR A 35 10.28 6.85 28.35
CA TYR A 35 9.46 7.65 27.44
C TYR A 35 9.36 9.05 28.06
N VAL A 36 10.03 10.01 27.46
CA VAL A 36 9.92 11.42 27.83
C VAL A 36 8.48 11.85 27.57
N ALA A 37 7.84 12.45 28.58
CA ALA A 37 6.53 13.09 28.41
C ALA A 37 6.59 14.03 27.20
N LEU A 38 5.62 13.92 26.29
CA LEU A 38 5.54 14.74 25.09
C LEU A 38 5.63 16.22 25.49
N PRO A 39 6.62 16.98 24.99
CA PRO A 39 6.59 18.43 25.12
C PRO A 39 5.38 18.96 24.33
N ALA A 40 4.76 20.03 24.86
CA ALA A 40 3.69 20.75 24.20
C ALA A 40 4.04 21.06 22.72
N PRO A 41 3.03 21.13 21.82
CA PRO A 41 3.28 21.32 20.40
C PRO A 41 4.15 22.57 20.17
N PHE A 42 5.06 22.42 19.22
CA PHE A 42 6.01 23.46 18.82
C PHE A 42 5.26 24.67 18.24
N GLU A 43 4.73 25.54 19.10
CA GLU A 43 4.37 26.91 18.75
C GLU A 43 5.62 27.80 18.82
N LYS A 44 6.51 27.70 17.84
CA LYS A 44 7.39 28.83 17.55
C LYS A 44 6.54 29.87 16.82
N ARG A 45 6.32 31.02 17.46
CA ARG A 45 5.87 32.24 16.79
C ARG A 45 6.76 32.48 15.57
N VAL A 46 6.17 32.29 14.38
CA VAL A 46 6.81 32.67 13.13
C VAL A 46 6.67 34.19 13.03
N ASP A 47 7.70 34.93 13.44
CA ASP A 47 7.91 36.26 12.93
C ASP A 47 8.08 36.17 11.41
N LYS A 48 7.36 37.05 10.68
CA LYS A 48 7.45 37.18 9.21
C LYS A 48 8.81 37.74 8.81
N GLN A 49 9.90 37.08 9.17
CA GLN A 49 11.25 37.43 8.71
C GLN A 49 11.63 36.47 7.58
N GLN A 50 12.23 37.08 6.56
CA GLN A 50 12.86 36.46 5.40
C GLN A 50 13.45 35.09 5.76
N THR A 51 12.88 34.02 5.18
CA THR A 51 13.50 32.70 5.24
C THR A 51 14.89 32.84 4.68
N ASP A 52 15.88 32.65 5.50
CA ASP A 52 17.28 32.84 5.14
C ASP A 52 17.64 31.90 3.98
N ASN A 53 18.31 32.39 2.95
CA ASN A 53 18.76 31.58 1.82
C ASN A 53 19.61 30.39 2.27
N SER A 54 20.28 30.47 3.43
CA SER A 54 21.03 29.41 4.05
C SER A 54 20.17 28.17 4.44
N GLU A 55 18.91 28.40 4.85
CA GLU A 55 17.99 27.28 5.17
C GLU A 55 17.60 26.52 3.91
N ILE A 56 17.34 27.22 2.81
CA ILE A 56 17.00 26.60 1.53
C ILE A 56 18.19 25.81 1.00
N GLU A 57 19.37 26.41 1.04
CA GLU A 57 20.62 25.76 0.62
C GLU A 57 20.89 24.50 1.43
N ALA A 58 20.64 24.50 2.74
CA ALA A 58 20.78 23.32 3.60
C ALA A 58 19.86 22.15 3.21
N LEU A 59 18.68 22.43 2.62
CA LEU A 59 17.75 21.40 2.14
C LEU A 59 18.12 20.86 0.75
N LEU A 60 18.77 21.67 -0.08
CA LEU A 60 19.14 21.31 -1.47
C LEU A 60 20.55 20.71 -1.57
N THR A 61 21.46 21.07 -0.67
CA THR A 61 22.84 20.55 -0.64
C THR A 61 22.84 19.01 -0.40
N PRO A 62 23.81 18.27 -0.98
CA PRO A 62 24.00 16.87 -0.68
C PRO A 62 24.11 16.61 0.83
N TRP A 63 23.34 15.68 1.34
CA TRP A 63 23.42 15.29 2.74
C TRP A 63 24.82 14.77 3.06
N SER A 64 25.38 15.17 4.20
CA SER A 64 26.75 14.87 4.60
C SER A 64 26.79 14.29 6.02
N GLY A 65 27.85 13.56 6.34
CA GLY A 65 28.03 12.91 7.64
C GLY A 65 27.93 11.38 7.58
N PRO A 66 27.66 10.71 8.70
CA PRO A 66 27.52 9.26 8.76
C PRO A 66 26.50 8.74 7.74
N TYR A 67 26.71 7.54 7.22
CA TYR A 67 25.84 6.88 6.22
C TYR A 67 25.70 7.62 4.88
N GLY A 68 26.63 8.54 4.56
CA GLY A 68 26.51 9.46 3.43
C GLY A 68 25.47 10.58 3.65
N GLY A 69 25.24 10.92 4.93
CA GLY A 69 24.29 11.93 5.39
C GLY A 69 22.87 11.41 5.57
N LEU A 70 22.15 12.04 6.49
CA LEU A 70 20.73 11.79 6.79
C LEU A 70 19.88 13.02 6.39
N PRO A 71 18.59 12.83 6.07
CA PRO A 71 17.69 13.95 5.75
C PRO A 71 17.62 14.96 6.91
N PRO A 72 17.79 16.26 6.66
CA PRO A 72 17.79 17.29 7.69
C PRO A 72 16.36 17.67 8.12
N PHE A 73 15.62 16.71 8.68
CA PHE A 73 14.24 16.90 9.10
C PHE A 73 14.07 18.00 10.15
N ASP A 74 15.07 18.20 10.99
CA ASP A 74 15.13 19.22 12.03
C ASP A 74 15.26 20.64 11.52
N LYS A 75 15.68 20.82 10.25
CA LYS A 75 15.85 22.11 9.59
C LYS A 75 14.71 22.46 8.63
N ALA A 76 13.80 21.51 8.37
CA ALA A 76 12.74 21.69 7.38
C ALA A 76 11.52 22.37 8.03
N THR A 77 11.05 23.46 7.39
CA THR A 77 9.80 24.15 7.70
C THR A 77 8.89 24.14 6.46
N PRO A 78 7.56 24.32 6.59
CA PRO A 78 6.68 24.42 5.42
C PRO A 78 7.16 25.45 4.39
N ALA A 79 7.56 26.63 4.84
CA ALA A 79 8.03 27.70 3.97
C ALA A 79 9.36 27.38 3.28
N SER A 80 10.34 26.78 4.00
CA SER A 80 11.63 26.39 3.40
C SER A 80 11.45 25.22 2.43
N ILE A 81 10.57 24.25 2.72
CA ILE A 81 10.21 23.16 1.80
C ILE A 81 9.61 23.71 0.50
N GLU A 82 8.66 24.65 0.59
CA GLU A 82 8.00 25.21 -0.59
C GLU A 82 9.01 25.90 -1.53
N ARG A 83 9.83 26.77 -0.98
CA ARG A 83 10.84 27.52 -1.75
C ARG A 83 11.92 26.62 -2.34
N ALA A 84 12.43 25.67 -1.54
CA ALA A 84 13.43 24.70 -1.99
C ALA A 84 12.86 23.79 -3.09
N TYR A 85 11.61 23.34 -2.98
CA TYR A 85 10.96 22.51 -3.99
C TYR A 85 10.79 23.24 -5.33
N GLN A 86 10.36 24.50 -5.29
CA GLN A 86 10.23 25.35 -6.49
C GLN A 86 11.60 25.62 -7.15
N SER A 87 12.64 25.89 -6.35
CA SER A 87 14.01 26.05 -6.83
C SER A 87 14.53 24.78 -7.50
N ALA A 88 14.33 23.62 -6.87
CA ALA A 88 14.76 22.33 -7.39
C ALA A 88 14.05 21.94 -8.70
N ILE A 89 12.78 22.32 -8.86
CA ILE A 89 12.07 22.18 -10.15
C ILE A 89 12.73 23.03 -11.24
N ALA A 90 13.09 24.27 -10.92
CA ALA A 90 13.75 25.15 -11.88
C ALA A 90 15.15 24.61 -12.27
N SER A 91 15.93 24.12 -11.30
CA SER A 91 17.21 23.44 -11.54
C SER A 91 17.06 22.23 -12.46
N LYS A 92 16.14 21.30 -12.13
CA LYS A 92 15.87 20.11 -12.95
C LYS A 92 15.47 20.46 -14.37
N ARG A 93 14.64 21.49 -14.55
CA ARG A 93 14.24 21.97 -15.87
C ARG A 93 15.43 22.51 -16.67
N ALA A 94 16.33 23.24 -16.02
CA ALA A 94 17.54 23.78 -16.67
C ALA A 94 18.51 22.64 -17.07
N GLU A 95 18.73 21.67 -16.20
CA GLU A 95 19.56 20.49 -16.47
C GLU A 95 19.03 19.69 -17.66
N VAL A 96 17.71 19.41 -17.71
CA VAL A 96 17.08 18.69 -18.82
C VAL A 96 17.19 19.46 -20.13
N ARG A 97 16.99 20.78 -20.11
CA ARG A 97 17.17 21.62 -21.31
C ARG A 97 18.62 21.60 -21.81
N ALA A 98 19.58 21.60 -20.92
CA ALA A 98 21.00 21.50 -21.30
C ALA A 98 21.29 20.17 -22.02
N ILE A 99 20.74 19.06 -21.52
CA ILE A 99 20.83 17.73 -22.16
C ILE A 99 20.17 17.74 -23.53
N ALA A 100 18.95 18.29 -23.62
CA ALA A 100 18.17 18.33 -24.88
C ALA A 100 18.85 19.15 -25.96
N SER A 101 19.51 20.26 -25.58
CA SER A 101 20.17 21.20 -26.50
C SER A 101 21.67 20.95 -26.73
N ASP A 102 22.24 19.88 -26.16
CA ASP A 102 23.65 19.52 -26.34
C ASP A 102 23.93 19.26 -27.84
N PRO A 103 24.84 20.04 -28.47
CA PRO A 103 25.16 19.88 -29.90
C PRO A 103 25.96 18.63 -30.22
N ALA A 104 26.54 17.97 -29.21
CA ALA A 104 27.30 16.74 -29.42
C ALA A 104 26.38 15.56 -29.78
N PRO A 105 26.84 14.61 -30.60
CA PRO A 105 26.07 13.40 -30.89
C PRO A 105 25.60 12.69 -29.62
N PRO A 106 24.37 12.17 -29.60
CA PRO A 106 23.83 11.48 -28.43
C PRO A 106 24.65 10.23 -28.07
N THR A 107 25.09 10.16 -26.83
CA THR A 107 25.76 9.00 -26.24
C THR A 107 25.02 8.60 -24.96
N PHE A 108 25.33 7.42 -24.43
CA PHE A 108 24.81 7.02 -23.12
C PHE A 108 25.17 8.06 -22.06
N GLU A 109 26.42 8.52 -22.01
CA GLU A 109 26.91 9.43 -20.97
C GLU A 109 26.28 10.82 -21.04
N ASN A 110 26.25 11.45 -22.24
CA ASN A 110 25.76 12.82 -22.38
C ASN A 110 24.23 12.92 -22.51
N THR A 111 23.53 11.79 -22.47
CA THR A 111 22.08 11.77 -22.65
C THR A 111 21.38 10.97 -21.53
N VAL A 112 21.57 9.66 -21.48
CA VAL A 112 20.86 8.78 -20.53
C VAL A 112 21.44 8.92 -19.12
N ALA A 113 22.76 8.85 -18.97
CA ALA A 113 23.45 9.01 -17.71
C ALA A 113 23.31 10.44 -17.17
N ALA A 114 23.39 11.45 -18.05
CA ALA A 114 23.16 12.84 -17.68
C ALA A 114 21.71 13.07 -17.18
N LEU A 115 20.71 12.45 -17.85
CA LEU A 115 19.30 12.55 -17.40
C LEU A 115 19.08 11.81 -16.07
N GLU A 116 19.73 10.66 -15.87
CA GLU A 116 19.69 9.92 -14.60
C GLU A 116 20.30 10.71 -13.44
N ASP A 117 21.36 11.45 -13.70
CA ASP A 117 22.03 12.29 -12.71
C ASP A 117 21.30 13.61 -12.44
N SER A 118 20.44 14.05 -13.35
CA SER A 118 19.73 15.33 -13.23
C SER A 118 18.63 15.29 -12.17
N GLY A 119 18.37 16.43 -11.50
CA GLY A 119 17.31 16.57 -10.49
C GLY A 119 17.66 15.97 -9.13
N ARG A 120 18.92 15.84 -8.79
CA ARG A 120 19.35 15.38 -7.45
C ARG A 120 18.81 16.25 -6.33
N GLU A 121 18.71 17.58 -6.53
CA GLU A 121 18.09 18.50 -5.58
C GLU A 121 16.61 18.19 -5.40
N LEU A 122 15.89 17.99 -6.52
CA LEU A 122 14.46 17.69 -6.50
C LEU A 122 14.18 16.34 -5.82
N THR A 123 15.06 15.36 -5.97
CA THR A 123 14.95 14.07 -5.25
C THR A 123 15.09 14.26 -3.74
N ARG A 124 16.07 15.06 -3.28
CA ARG A 124 16.28 15.32 -1.85
C ARG A 124 15.12 16.08 -1.22
N ILE A 125 14.74 17.20 -1.82
CA ILE A 125 13.61 17.99 -1.27
C ILE A 125 12.27 17.29 -1.44
N GLY A 126 12.11 16.48 -2.49
CA GLY A 126 10.94 15.63 -2.70
C GLY A 126 10.76 14.59 -1.60
N CYS A 127 11.85 14.04 -1.07
CA CYS A 127 11.81 13.17 0.12
C CYS A 127 11.26 13.94 1.34
N LEU A 128 11.84 15.10 1.67
CA LEU A 128 11.39 15.93 2.80
C LEU A 128 9.92 16.33 2.63
N PHE A 129 9.56 16.85 1.45
CA PHE A 129 8.17 17.20 1.14
C PHE A 129 7.22 16.01 1.31
N GLY A 130 7.56 14.83 0.80
CA GLY A 130 6.74 13.62 0.92
C GLY A 130 6.51 13.20 2.37
N VAL A 131 7.55 13.24 3.20
CA VAL A 131 7.44 12.94 4.63
C VAL A 131 6.55 13.95 5.34
N PHE A 132 6.77 15.24 5.17
CA PHE A 132 5.96 16.27 5.83
C PHE A 132 4.51 16.27 5.34
N ALA A 133 4.29 16.10 4.03
CA ALA A 133 2.95 16.01 3.45
C ALA A 133 2.16 14.77 3.89
N SER A 134 2.83 13.69 4.25
CA SER A 134 2.17 12.45 4.71
C SER A 134 2.08 12.32 6.23
N THR A 135 2.96 12.99 6.99
CA THR A 135 3.06 12.77 8.44
C THR A 135 2.84 14.01 9.30
N MET A 136 2.90 15.22 8.73
CA MET A 136 2.78 16.51 9.41
C MET A 136 1.82 17.46 8.68
N ASN A 137 0.83 16.93 7.96
CA ASN A 137 -0.05 17.66 7.04
C ASN A 137 -1.16 18.42 7.78
N THR A 138 -0.79 19.43 8.54
CA THR A 138 -1.73 20.31 9.25
C THR A 138 -1.46 21.77 8.89
N GLY A 139 -2.45 22.66 9.03
CA GLY A 139 -2.29 24.09 8.90
C GLY A 139 -1.51 24.52 7.63
N GLU A 140 -0.38 25.19 7.83
CA GLU A 140 0.48 25.71 6.76
C GLU A 140 1.01 24.60 5.84
N MET A 141 1.46 23.46 6.41
CA MET A 141 1.95 22.34 5.60
C MET A 141 0.88 21.80 4.65
N GLY A 142 -0.37 21.72 5.09
CA GLY A 142 -1.49 21.31 4.24
C GLY A 142 -1.73 22.29 3.07
N ALA A 143 -1.54 23.58 3.31
CA ALA A 143 -1.63 24.60 2.24
C ALA A 143 -0.46 24.48 1.25
N VAL A 144 0.76 24.30 1.74
CA VAL A 144 1.96 24.04 0.92
C VAL A 144 1.79 22.77 0.09
N ALA A 145 1.35 21.67 0.70
CA ALA A 145 1.13 20.41 0.00
C ALA A 145 0.18 20.55 -1.19
N ARG A 146 -0.93 21.29 -1.03
CA ARG A 146 -1.86 21.56 -2.14
C ARG A 146 -1.24 22.37 -3.28
N ARG A 147 -0.35 23.33 -2.98
CA ARG A 147 0.34 24.13 -4.01
C ARG A 147 1.42 23.35 -4.75
N LEU A 148 2.15 22.47 -4.05
CA LEU A 148 3.28 21.74 -4.62
C LEU A 148 2.86 20.45 -5.35
N ALA A 149 1.77 19.80 -4.93
CA ALA A 149 1.32 18.51 -5.50
C ALA A 149 1.24 18.48 -7.04
N PRO A 150 0.73 19.53 -7.74
CA PRO A 150 0.63 19.49 -9.20
C PRO A 150 1.97 19.75 -9.93
N LEU A 151 2.98 20.29 -9.26
CA LEU A 151 4.19 20.78 -9.93
C LEU A 151 5.08 19.63 -10.44
N GLY A 152 5.20 18.56 -9.67
CA GLY A 152 5.99 17.39 -10.07
C GLY A 152 5.42 16.70 -11.34
N PRO A 153 4.16 16.29 -11.34
CA PRO A 153 3.52 15.72 -12.53
C PRO A 153 3.60 16.62 -13.77
N ALA A 154 3.43 17.92 -13.60
CA ALA A 154 3.55 18.88 -14.69
C ALA A 154 4.98 18.93 -15.28
N LEU A 155 6.01 18.89 -14.43
CA LEU A 155 7.41 18.82 -14.88
C LEU A 155 7.69 17.50 -15.62
N GLU A 156 7.19 16.38 -15.13
CA GLU A 156 7.35 15.08 -15.80
C GLU A 156 6.69 15.05 -17.19
N ASP A 157 5.52 15.68 -17.33
CA ASP A 157 4.85 15.81 -18.64
C ASP A 157 5.63 16.79 -19.56
N GLU A 158 6.17 17.89 -19.03
CA GLU A 158 7.06 18.82 -19.80
C GLU A 158 8.29 18.05 -20.32
N ILE A 159 8.95 17.25 -19.49
CA ILE A 159 10.12 16.45 -19.86
C ILE A 159 9.76 15.40 -20.92
N ALA A 160 8.64 14.71 -20.75
CA ALA A 160 8.20 13.67 -21.68
C ALA A 160 7.80 14.26 -23.06
N HIS A 161 7.35 15.51 -23.09
CA HIS A 161 6.93 16.17 -24.33
C HIS A 161 8.06 16.93 -25.06
N ASP A 162 9.29 16.94 -24.51
CA ASP A 162 10.47 17.53 -25.17
C ASP A 162 10.94 16.61 -26.30
N ASP A 163 10.68 17.03 -27.56
CA ASP A 163 11.02 16.25 -28.74
C ASP A 163 12.53 16.13 -28.97
N ALA A 164 13.32 17.15 -28.58
CA ALA A 164 14.77 17.12 -28.72
C ALA A 164 15.39 16.12 -27.74
N LEU A 165 14.95 16.14 -26.47
CA LEU A 165 15.36 15.17 -25.49
C LEU A 165 14.99 13.73 -25.91
N PHE A 166 13.74 13.54 -26.34
CA PHE A 166 13.28 12.21 -26.76
C PHE A 166 14.05 11.68 -27.96
N ALA A 167 14.34 12.54 -28.96
CA ALA A 167 15.15 12.15 -30.13
C ALA A 167 16.55 11.67 -29.73
N ARG A 168 17.19 12.34 -28.76
CA ARG A 168 18.50 11.93 -28.22
C ARG A 168 18.43 10.56 -27.54
N ILE A 169 17.43 10.37 -26.66
CA ILE A 169 17.24 9.09 -25.94
C ILE A 169 16.94 7.95 -26.92
N ASP A 170 16.10 8.17 -27.92
CA ASP A 170 15.74 7.18 -28.94
C ASP A 170 16.95 6.82 -29.81
N ALA A 171 17.82 7.78 -30.13
CA ALA A 171 19.08 7.52 -30.83
C ALA A 171 20.02 6.64 -30.00
N VAL A 172 20.21 6.92 -28.72
CA VAL A 172 21.00 6.07 -27.80
C VAL A 172 20.39 4.66 -27.70
N HIS A 173 19.06 4.57 -27.59
CA HIS A 173 18.36 3.30 -27.51
C HIS A 173 18.56 2.45 -28.77
N LYS A 174 18.49 3.06 -29.97
CA LYS A 174 18.73 2.37 -31.24
C LYS A 174 20.17 1.85 -31.35
N ALA A 175 21.12 2.64 -30.86
CA ALA A 175 22.55 2.32 -30.90
C ALA A 175 23.05 1.41 -29.75
N ARG A 176 22.24 1.13 -28.74
CA ARG A 176 22.65 0.55 -27.45
C ARG A 176 23.45 -0.74 -27.50
N PHE A 177 23.18 -1.61 -28.49
CA PHE A 177 23.93 -2.85 -28.69
C PHE A 177 25.27 -2.61 -29.41
N ALA A 178 25.25 -1.76 -30.45
CA ALA A 178 26.47 -1.43 -31.22
C ALA A 178 27.46 -0.55 -30.40
N ALA A 179 26.93 0.25 -29.45
CA ALA A 179 27.74 1.08 -28.57
C ALA A 179 28.41 0.31 -27.42
N GLY A 180 28.21 -1.00 -27.32
CA GLY A 180 28.85 -1.84 -26.30
C GLY A 180 28.39 -1.54 -24.87
N LEU A 181 27.15 -1.02 -24.69
CA LEU A 181 26.60 -0.74 -23.37
C LEU A 181 26.43 -2.02 -22.55
N SER A 182 26.66 -1.94 -21.23
CA SER A 182 26.40 -3.05 -20.32
C SER A 182 24.91 -3.40 -20.30
N GLY A 183 24.55 -4.60 -19.85
CA GLY A 183 23.15 -5.02 -19.74
C GLY A 183 22.31 -4.06 -18.92
N GLU A 184 22.85 -3.52 -17.81
CA GLU A 184 22.16 -2.56 -16.97
C GLU A 184 21.98 -1.20 -17.66
N GLN A 185 22.98 -0.73 -18.41
CA GLN A 185 22.88 0.49 -19.22
C GLN A 185 21.86 0.38 -20.34
N GLN A 186 21.82 -0.76 -21.01
CA GLN A 186 20.80 -1.07 -22.03
C GLN A 186 19.40 -1.08 -21.42
N ARG A 187 19.26 -1.69 -20.23
CA ARG A 187 18.00 -1.71 -19.50
C ARG A 187 17.55 -0.32 -19.07
N LEU A 188 18.46 0.48 -18.48
CA LEU A 188 18.17 1.87 -18.09
C LEU A 188 17.67 2.68 -19.28
N THR A 189 18.38 2.59 -20.40
CA THR A 189 18.01 3.31 -21.63
C THR A 189 16.60 2.92 -22.10
N SER A 190 16.28 1.61 -22.07
CA SER A 190 14.96 1.11 -22.45
C SER A 190 13.87 1.58 -21.48
N VAL A 191 14.09 1.47 -20.18
CA VAL A 191 13.13 1.87 -19.12
C VAL A 191 12.82 3.37 -19.21
N ILE A 192 13.83 4.22 -19.39
CA ILE A 192 13.63 5.67 -19.52
C ILE A 192 12.83 5.97 -20.80
N ARG A 193 13.23 5.41 -21.94
CA ARG A 193 12.53 5.61 -23.22
C ARG A 193 11.05 5.19 -23.14
N ASP A 194 10.79 4.00 -22.62
CA ASP A 194 9.42 3.46 -22.53
C ASP A 194 8.55 4.25 -21.55
N ARG A 195 9.14 4.77 -20.47
CA ARG A 195 8.46 5.71 -19.55
C ARG A 195 8.02 6.99 -20.28
N LEU A 196 8.89 7.56 -21.10
CA LEU A 196 8.55 8.77 -21.87
C LEU A 196 7.48 8.48 -22.93
N LEU A 197 7.56 7.34 -23.65
CA LEU A 197 6.55 6.94 -24.62
C LEU A 197 5.16 6.80 -23.99
N ARG A 198 5.06 6.18 -22.81
CA ARG A 198 3.78 6.06 -22.10
C ARG A 198 3.24 7.40 -21.60
N ARG A 199 4.06 8.44 -21.53
CA ARG A 199 3.65 9.82 -21.27
C ARG A 199 3.39 10.65 -22.52
N GLY A 200 3.53 10.06 -23.71
CA GLY A 200 3.23 10.70 -24.98
C GLY A 200 4.41 11.28 -25.74
N ALA A 201 5.65 10.89 -25.37
CA ALA A 201 6.82 11.23 -26.19
C ALA A 201 6.63 10.69 -27.62
N GLY A 202 7.08 11.45 -28.63
CA GLY A 202 6.95 11.09 -30.02
C GLY A 202 5.55 11.27 -30.64
N LEU A 203 4.55 11.67 -29.85
CA LEU A 203 3.23 12.02 -30.41
C LEU A 203 3.29 13.34 -31.19
N PRO A 204 2.45 13.50 -32.24
CA PRO A 204 2.29 14.79 -32.92
C PRO A 204 1.82 15.89 -31.95
N PRO A 205 2.14 17.19 -32.22
CA PRO A 205 1.80 18.28 -31.30
C PRO A 205 0.32 18.35 -30.92
N GLY A 206 -0.61 18.09 -31.85
CA GLY A 206 -2.05 18.06 -31.56
C GLY A 206 -2.46 16.94 -30.60
N ALA A 207 -1.84 15.76 -30.71
CA ALA A 207 -2.10 14.65 -29.82
C ALA A 207 -1.51 14.90 -28.41
N LYS A 208 -0.30 15.51 -28.30
CA LYS A 208 0.28 15.94 -27.02
C LYS A 208 -0.63 16.94 -26.31
N ALA A 209 -1.09 17.98 -27.03
CA ALA A 209 -2.01 18.97 -26.48
C ALA A 209 -3.32 18.32 -25.98
N ARG A 210 -3.88 17.37 -26.76
CA ARG A 210 -5.07 16.63 -26.35
C ARG A 210 -4.81 15.77 -25.11
N LEU A 211 -3.67 15.10 -25.04
CA LEU A 211 -3.27 14.28 -23.88
C LEU A 211 -3.15 15.12 -22.60
N GLN A 212 -2.59 16.34 -22.68
CA GLN A 212 -2.52 17.27 -21.56
C GLN A 212 -3.92 17.67 -21.06
N VAL A 213 -4.85 17.98 -21.98
CA VAL A 213 -6.25 18.27 -21.63
C VAL A 213 -6.91 17.08 -20.94
N ILE A 214 -6.70 15.86 -21.45
CA ILE A 214 -7.22 14.62 -20.86
C ILE A 214 -6.65 14.43 -19.46
N ASN A 215 -5.32 14.53 -19.27
CA ASN A 215 -4.68 14.34 -17.98
C ASN A 215 -5.19 15.36 -16.94
N GLY A 216 -5.31 16.63 -17.31
CA GLY A 216 -5.86 17.66 -16.43
C GLY A 216 -7.32 17.40 -16.05
N ARG A 217 -8.15 16.98 -17.03
CA ARG A 217 -9.55 16.65 -16.76
C ARG A 217 -9.70 15.40 -15.89
N LEU A 218 -8.91 14.36 -16.12
CA LEU A 218 -8.89 13.15 -15.29
C LEU A 218 -8.52 13.49 -13.84
N ALA A 219 -7.51 14.31 -13.61
CA ALA A 219 -7.13 14.74 -12.26
C ALA A 219 -8.27 15.47 -11.55
N GLY A 220 -9.00 16.37 -12.25
CA GLY A 220 -10.17 17.04 -11.70
C GLY A 220 -11.32 16.10 -11.38
N LEU A 221 -11.58 15.12 -12.25
CA LEU A 221 -12.65 14.13 -12.04
C LEU A 221 -12.31 13.17 -10.87
N GLN A 222 -11.06 12.74 -10.74
CA GLN A 222 -10.61 11.91 -9.61
C GLN A 222 -10.76 12.65 -8.28
N ALA A 223 -10.41 13.94 -8.25
CA ALA A 223 -10.64 14.78 -7.08
C ALA A 223 -12.13 14.91 -6.75
N LYS A 224 -13.00 15.14 -7.77
CA LYS A 224 -14.46 15.22 -7.58
C LYS A 224 -15.03 13.91 -7.07
N PHE A 225 -14.61 12.77 -7.63
CA PHE A 225 -15.01 11.43 -7.18
C PHE A 225 -14.76 11.25 -5.68
N ASN A 226 -13.55 11.56 -5.21
CA ASN A 226 -13.20 11.44 -3.81
C ASN A 226 -13.97 12.44 -2.91
N GLN A 227 -14.13 13.70 -3.37
CA GLN A 227 -14.88 14.71 -2.63
C GLN A 227 -16.35 14.30 -2.42
N ASN A 228 -16.97 13.68 -3.42
CA ASN A 228 -18.33 13.16 -3.30
C ASN A 228 -18.43 12.10 -2.21
N LEU A 229 -17.48 11.14 -2.18
CA LEU A 229 -17.46 10.09 -1.15
C LEU A 229 -17.21 10.65 0.25
N ILE A 230 -16.33 11.64 0.40
CA ILE A 230 -16.07 12.31 1.68
C ILE A 230 -17.31 13.07 2.15
N ALA A 231 -18.00 13.79 1.26
CA ALA A 231 -19.20 14.54 1.60
C ALA A 231 -20.33 13.63 2.09
N GLU A 232 -20.56 12.49 1.43
CA GLU A 232 -21.52 11.48 1.91
C GLU A 232 -21.10 10.88 3.25
N GLN A 233 -19.82 10.56 3.42
CA GLN A 233 -19.28 10.04 4.68
C GLN A 233 -19.50 11.01 5.85
N ASP A 234 -19.33 12.30 5.61
CA ASP A 234 -19.46 13.33 6.65
C ASP A 234 -20.92 13.65 6.97
N THR A 235 -21.82 13.53 5.99
CA THR A 235 -23.24 13.90 6.15
C THR A 235 -24.13 12.74 6.56
N GLN A 236 -23.81 11.51 6.17
CA GLN A 236 -24.65 10.34 6.39
C GLN A 236 -24.35 9.63 7.71
N ALA A 237 -25.41 9.22 8.41
CA ALA A 237 -25.34 8.33 9.57
C ALA A 237 -26.68 7.62 9.77
N VAL A 238 -26.65 6.40 10.32
CA VAL A 238 -27.83 5.74 10.86
C VAL A 238 -27.92 6.08 12.35
N PHE A 239 -29.02 6.70 12.77
CA PHE A 239 -29.28 7.00 14.17
C PHE A 239 -30.00 5.84 14.85
N LEU A 240 -29.64 5.59 16.09
CA LEU A 240 -30.21 4.60 16.97
C LEU A 240 -30.95 5.38 18.08
N ASP A 241 -32.19 4.98 18.36
CA ASP A 241 -33.06 5.73 19.21
C ASP A 241 -33.20 5.15 20.62
N ASP A 242 -33.18 3.83 20.74
CA ASP A 242 -33.42 3.11 21.96
C ASP A 242 -32.18 2.32 22.42
N GLU A 243 -32.12 2.04 23.73
CA GLU A 243 -31.03 1.20 24.29
C GLU A 243 -31.07 -0.21 23.74
N ALA A 244 -32.25 -0.71 23.35
CA ALA A 244 -32.41 -1.99 22.66
C ALA A 244 -31.72 -2.03 21.28
N ASP A 245 -31.52 -0.89 20.64
CA ASP A 245 -30.79 -0.79 19.37
C ASP A 245 -29.28 -1.06 19.53
N LEU A 246 -28.78 -0.98 20.77
CA LEU A 246 -27.39 -1.21 21.12
C LEU A 246 -27.07 -2.67 21.42
N GLU A 247 -28.03 -3.60 21.24
CA GLU A 247 -27.82 -5.01 21.51
C GLU A 247 -26.65 -5.56 20.69
N GLY A 248 -25.70 -6.21 21.38
CA GLY A 248 -24.47 -6.75 20.79
C GLY A 248 -23.28 -5.77 20.77
N LEU A 249 -23.50 -4.46 20.95
CA LEU A 249 -22.42 -3.48 20.99
C LEU A 249 -21.77 -3.42 22.38
N ASN A 250 -20.43 -3.42 22.41
CA ASN A 250 -19.68 -3.23 23.66
C ASN A 250 -19.69 -1.76 24.12
N GLU A 251 -19.21 -1.50 25.35
CA GLU A 251 -19.21 -0.15 25.95
C GLU A 251 -18.47 0.89 25.11
N GLU A 252 -17.35 0.51 24.51
CA GLU A 252 -16.55 1.41 23.66
C GLU A 252 -17.30 1.83 22.40
N MET A 253 -17.93 0.88 21.72
CA MET A 253 -18.77 1.17 20.55
C MET A 253 -19.98 2.04 20.92
N ARG A 254 -20.62 1.78 22.06
CA ARG A 254 -21.75 2.60 22.57
C ARG A 254 -21.30 4.03 22.86
N ALA A 255 -20.16 4.19 23.54
CA ALA A 255 -19.59 5.52 23.83
C ALA A 255 -19.20 6.28 22.55
N ALA A 256 -18.58 5.61 21.58
CA ALA A 256 -18.23 6.19 20.30
C ALA A 256 -19.47 6.61 19.50
N ALA A 257 -20.52 5.79 19.48
CA ALA A 257 -21.78 6.09 18.81
C ALA A 257 -22.52 7.28 19.48
N ALA A 258 -22.50 7.39 20.83
CA ALA A 258 -23.06 8.53 21.55
C ALA A 258 -22.29 9.83 21.24
N ALA A 259 -20.96 9.78 21.19
CA ALA A 259 -20.13 10.92 20.80
C ALA A 259 -20.44 11.36 19.36
N ALA A 260 -20.53 10.42 18.42
CA ALA A 260 -20.87 10.70 17.02
C ALA A 260 -22.25 11.34 16.86
N ALA A 261 -23.25 10.91 17.64
CA ALA A 261 -24.58 11.54 17.63
C ALA A 261 -24.53 12.97 18.16
N LYS A 262 -23.77 13.20 19.25
CA LYS A 262 -23.57 14.55 19.81
C LYS A 262 -22.88 15.46 18.79
N ASP A 263 -21.86 15.01 18.09
CA ASP A 263 -21.14 15.77 17.06
C ASP A 263 -22.05 16.12 15.86
N LYS A 264 -23.04 15.27 15.58
CA LYS A 264 -24.08 15.50 14.56
C LYS A 264 -25.30 16.28 15.09
N GLY A 265 -25.21 16.90 16.28
CA GLY A 265 -26.25 17.72 16.86
C GLY A 265 -27.46 16.94 17.41
N GLN A 266 -27.30 15.65 17.70
CA GLN A 266 -28.35 14.76 18.23
C GLN A 266 -27.95 14.16 19.61
N PRO A 267 -27.70 14.99 20.64
CA PRO A 267 -27.34 14.49 21.95
C PRO A 267 -28.46 13.64 22.56
N GLY A 268 -28.10 12.55 23.23
CA GLY A 268 -29.05 11.61 23.83
C GLY A 268 -29.46 10.45 22.92
N ARG A 269 -29.00 10.44 21.67
CA ARG A 269 -29.09 9.31 20.74
C ARG A 269 -27.70 8.69 20.48
N TRP A 270 -27.66 7.68 19.63
CA TRP A 270 -26.43 7.11 19.11
C TRP A 270 -26.41 7.20 17.58
N ALA A 271 -25.25 7.32 16.97
CA ALA A 271 -25.10 7.40 15.53
C ALA A 271 -24.02 6.46 15.03
N ILE A 272 -24.29 5.83 13.90
CA ILE A 272 -23.34 5.02 13.14
C ILE A 272 -23.00 5.81 11.87
N PRO A 273 -21.87 6.58 11.86
CA PRO A 273 -21.41 7.33 10.68
C PRO A 273 -21.06 6.40 9.53
N ASN A 274 -21.17 6.90 8.30
CA ASN A 274 -20.84 6.16 7.08
C ASN A 274 -19.33 6.02 6.86
N MET A 275 -18.64 5.44 7.85
CA MET A 275 -17.19 5.24 7.87
C MET A 275 -16.86 3.77 8.12
N ARG A 276 -15.98 3.19 7.32
CA ARG A 276 -15.61 1.76 7.43
C ARG A 276 -15.21 1.33 8.85
N PRO A 277 -14.36 2.08 9.61
CA PRO A 277 -13.99 1.71 10.97
C PRO A 277 -15.16 1.64 11.96
N VAL A 278 -16.32 2.20 11.61
CA VAL A 278 -17.53 2.17 12.44
C VAL A 278 -18.54 1.17 11.89
N VAL A 279 -18.75 1.18 10.57
CA VAL A 279 -19.71 0.31 9.88
C VAL A 279 -19.36 -1.17 10.06
N TRP A 280 -18.09 -1.55 9.86
CA TRP A 280 -17.65 -2.96 9.95
C TRP A 280 -17.86 -3.55 11.35
N PRO A 281 -17.35 -2.96 12.43
CA PRO A 281 -17.62 -3.46 13.78
C PRO A 281 -19.10 -3.53 14.10
N PHE A 282 -19.90 -2.56 13.62
CA PHE A 282 -21.34 -2.59 13.80
C PHE A 282 -21.99 -3.80 13.11
N LEU A 283 -21.66 -4.04 11.83
CA LEU A 283 -22.18 -5.19 11.09
C LEU A 283 -21.73 -6.54 11.67
N ILE A 284 -20.56 -6.59 12.32
CA ILE A 284 -20.06 -7.80 12.99
C ILE A 284 -20.76 -8.06 14.32
N LYS A 285 -21.06 -7.00 15.09
CA LYS A 285 -21.45 -7.13 16.50
C LYS A 285 -22.94 -6.89 16.77
N SER A 286 -23.62 -6.03 16.02
CA SER A 286 -25.01 -5.69 16.29
C SER A 286 -25.93 -6.90 16.12
N ALA A 287 -26.71 -7.23 17.14
CA ALA A 287 -27.73 -8.27 17.07
C ALA A 287 -28.97 -7.84 16.26
N ARG A 288 -29.18 -6.51 16.08
CA ARG A 288 -30.31 -5.92 15.37
C ARG A 288 -30.14 -6.03 13.85
N ARG A 289 -30.80 -7.03 13.27
CA ARG A 289 -30.75 -7.32 11.83
C ARG A 289 -31.25 -6.17 10.97
N ASP A 290 -32.33 -5.54 11.37
CA ASP A 290 -32.92 -4.37 10.68
C ASP A 290 -31.97 -3.17 10.64
N LEU A 291 -31.21 -2.96 11.71
CA LEU A 291 -30.19 -1.91 11.77
C LEU A 291 -28.93 -2.28 10.97
N ARG A 292 -28.53 -3.58 10.96
CA ARG A 292 -27.47 -4.02 10.07
C ARG A 292 -27.83 -3.77 8.61
N GLU A 293 -29.08 -4.05 8.19
CA GLU A 293 -29.54 -3.74 6.83
C GLU A 293 -29.45 -2.24 6.51
N LYS A 294 -29.94 -1.37 7.41
CA LYS A 294 -29.87 0.09 7.22
C LYS A 294 -28.45 0.59 7.08
N VAL A 295 -27.56 0.15 7.96
CA VAL A 295 -26.13 0.52 7.94
C VAL A 295 -25.43 -0.01 6.70
N TRP A 296 -25.71 -1.26 6.31
CA TRP A 296 -25.15 -1.86 5.11
C TRP A 296 -25.60 -1.12 3.83
N ARG A 297 -26.90 -0.79 3.71
CA ARG A 297 -27.42 -0.01 2.57
C ARG A 297 -26.82 1.38 2.51
N MET A 298 -26.71 2.07 3.64
CA MET A 298 -26.01 3.35 3.72
C MET A 298 -24.58 3.24 3.19
N TRP A 299 -23.86 2.18 3.55
CA TRP A 299 -22.47 1.95 3.10
C TRP A 299 -22.38 1.66 1.62
N THR A 300 -23.17 0.72 1.11
CA THR A 300 -23.08 0.24 -0.28
C THR A 300 -23.61 1.23 -1.31
N MET A 301 -24.49 2.15 -0.90
CA MET A 301 -25.04 3.20 -1.77
C MET A 301 -24.14 4.43 -1.90
N ARG A 302 -22.98 4.47 -1.28
CA ARG A 302 -22.05 5.61 -1.44
C ARG A 302 -21.69 5.83 -2.90
N GLY A 303 -21.75 7.11 -3.32
CA GLY A 303 -21.51 7.51 -4.70
C GLY A 303 -22.55 7.02 -5.71
N ASP A 304 -23.56 6.26 -5.28
CA ASP A 304 -24.67 5.74 -6.10
C ASP A 304 -25.99 6.48 -5.82
N ASN A 305 -26.06 7.26 -4.76
CA ASN A 305 -27.24 8.05 -4.42
C ASN A 305 -27.49 9.14 -5.47
N PRO A 306 -28.75 9.29 -5.98
CA PRO A 306 -29.08 10.38 -6.88
C PRO A 306 -28.84 11.74 -6.23
N GLY A 307 -28.22 12.69 -6.95
CA GLY A 307 -28.01 14.05 -6.47
C GLY A 307 -26.59 14.58 -6.70
N GLU A 308 -26.19 15.52 -5.84
CA GLU A 308 -24.92 16.25 -5.99
C GLU A 308 -23.68 15.34 -5.89
N TYR A 309 -23.76 14.26 -5.10
CA TYR A 309 -22.66 13.35 -4.80
C TYR A 309 -22.69 12.07 -5.65
N ASP A 310 -23.55 12.01 -6.67
CA ASP A 310 -23.63 10.89 -7.61
C ASP A 310 -22.33 10.77 -8.43
N ASN A 311 -21.63 9.65 -8.26
CA ASN A 311 -20.37 9.39 -8.96
C ASN A 311 -20.57 8.76 -10.35
N LYS A 312 -21.74 8.27 -10.69
CA LYS A 312 -21.97 7.60 -12.00
C LYS A 312 -21.62 8.47 -13.22
N PRO A 313 -21.99 9.76 -13.30
CA PRO A 313 -21.57 10.63 -14.38
C PRO A 313 -20.04 10.88 -14.41
N VAL A 314 -19.44 11.00 -13.22
CA VAL A 314 -17.99 11.19 -13.08
C VAL A 314 -17.23 9.95 -13.58
N ILE A 315 -17.68 8.76 -13.21
CA ILE A 315 -17.14 7.47 -13.65
C ILE A 315 -17.23 7.32 -15.15
N ALA A 316 -18.40 7.59 -15.74
CA ALA A 316 -18.59 7.48 -17.18
C ALA A 316 -17.62 8.38 -17.97
N GLU A 317 -17.40 9.61 -17.49
CA GLU A 317 -16.42 10.52 -18.11
C GLU A 317 -14.98 10.05 -17.92
N ILE A 318 -14.61 9.54 -16.72
CA ILE A 318 -13.27 8.97 -16.46
C ILE A 318 -12.98 7.82 -17.43
N LEU A 319 -13.89 6.85 -17.54
CA LEU A 319 -13.71 5.68 -18.41
C LEU A 319 -13.58 6.10 -19.88
N ARG A 320 -14.41 7.01 -20.34
CA ARG A 320 -14.33 7.55 -21.70
C ARG A 320 -12.97 8.21 -21.99
N LEU A 321 -12.48 9.05 -21.05
CA LEU A 321 -11.19 9.74 -21.20
C LEU A 321 -10.01 8.78 -21.11
N ARG A 322 -10.07 7.75 -20.27
CA ARG A 322 -9.06 6.70 -20.19
C ARG A 322 -8.96 5.92 -21.50
N GLY A 323 -10.09 5.54 -22.11
CA GLY A 323 -10.11 4.90 -23.42
C GLY A 323 -9.55 5.80 -24.52
N GLU A 324 -9.88 7.10 -24.52
CA GLU A 324 -9.30 8.06 -25.44
C GLU A 324 -7.78 8.21 -25.26
N LYS A 325 -7.32 8.31 -24.00
CA LYS A 325 -5.89 8.36 -23.65
C LYS A 325 -5.13 7.14 -24.15
N ALA A 326 -5.67 5.96 -23.92
CA ALA A 326 -5.04 4.71 -24.34
C ALA A 326 -4.85 4.68 -25.87
N ARG A 327 -5.87 5.03 -26.63
CA ARG A 327 -5.78 5.07 -28.11
C ARG A 327 -4.80 6.12 -28.62
N LEU A 328 -4.74 7.31 -28.00
CA LEU A 328 -3.72 8.31 -28.32
C LEU A 328 -2.31 7.76 -28.14
N LEU A 329 -2.10 6.91 -27.13
CA LEU A 329 -0.83 6.28 -26.83
C LEU A 329 -0.58 4.98 -27.61
N GLY A 330 -1.48 4.58 -28.53
CA GLY A 330 -1.32 3.41 -29.38
C GLY A 330 -1.81 2.09 -28.80
N TYR A 331 -2.58 2.12 -27.71
CA TYR A 331 -3.18 0.95 -27.11
C TYR A 331 -4.66 0.82 -27.48
N PRO A 332 -5.21 -0.41 -27.59
CA PRO A 332 -6.62 -0.60 -27.96
C PRO A 332 -7.60 -0.04 -26.91
N ASP A 333 -7.26 -0.19 -25.65
CA ASP A 333 -8.03 0.25 -24.49
C ASP A 333 -7.12 0.55 -23.28
N PHE A 334 -7.73 1.00 -22.18
CA PHE A 334 -6.96 1.39 -21.01
C PHE A 334 -6.39 0.18 -20.22
N ALA A 335 -7.02 -0.99 -20.26
CA ALA A 335 -6.49 -2.18 -19.60
C ALA A 335 -5.16 -2.62 -20.21
N HIS A 336 -5.02 -2.57 -21.55
CA HIS A 336 -3.76 -2.83 -22.23
C HIS A 336 -2.68 -1.79 -21.89
N LEU A 337 -3.05 -0.50 -21.83
CA LEU A 337 -2.12 0.54 -21.38
C LEU A 337 -1.64 0.29 -19.93
N ALA A 338 -2.55 -0.07 -19.05
CA ALA A 338 -2.25 -0.27 -17.63
C ALA A 338 -1.39 -1.51 -17.35
N THR A 339 -1.55 -2.58 -18.17
CA THR A 339 -0.81 -3.83 -17.98
C THR A 339 0.51 -3.90 -18.75
N ALA A 340 0.76 -3.01 -19.70
CA ALA A 340 1.91 -3.05 -20.59
C ALA A 340 3.29 -3.00 -19.89
N ASP A 341 3.39 -2.43 -18.69
CA ASP A 341 4.61 -2.37 -17.87
C ASP A 341 4.54 -3.27 -16.62
N ARG A 342 3.57 -4.18 -16.59
CA ARG A 342 3.36 -5.13 -15.51
C ARG A 342 3.99 -6.49 -15.87
N MET A 343 4.18 -7.33 -14.85
CA MET A 343 4.63 -8.71 -15.06
C MET A 343 3.60 -9.54 -15.83
N ALA A 344 2.30 -9.26 -15.65
CA ALA A 344 1.22 -9.88 -16.42
C ALA A 344 1.31 -9.56 -17.93
N GLY A 345 1.84 -8.39 -18.30
CA GLY A 345 2.07 -7.95 -19.68
C GLY A 345 0.80 -7.61 -20.44
N THR A 346 -0.28 -8.38 -20.29
CA THR A 346 -1.57 -8.14 -20.94
C THR A 346 -2.74 -8.36 -19.99
N PRO A 347 -3.89 -7.73 -20.25
CA PRO A 347 -5.09 -7.92 -19.44
C PRO A 347 -5.65 -9.34 -19.53
N GLU A 348 -5.45 -10.06 -20.64
CA GLU A 348 -5.91 -11.45 -20.82
C GLU A 348 -5.18 -12.39 -19.87
N VAL A 349 -3.87 -12.21 -19.67
CA VAL A 349 -3.07 -13.01 -18.73
C VAL A 349 -3.52 -12.76 -17.28
N ALA A 350 -3.75 -11.50 -16.92
CA ALA A 350 -4.27 -11.13 -15.59
C ALA A 350 -5.69 -11.72 -15.38
N MET A 351 -6.57 -11.60 -16.40
CA MET A 351 -7.93 -12.11 -16.35
C MET A 351 -7.97 -13.63 -16.23
N ALA A 352 -7.12 -14.35 -16.98
CA ALA A 352 -7.05 -15.81 -16.90
C ALA A 352 -6.66 -16.29 -15.48
N MET A 353 -5.73 -15.61 -14.81
CA MET A 353 -5.38 -15.91 -13.42
C MET A 353 -6.55 -15.66 -12.47
N MET A 354 -7.23 -14.51 -12.60
CA MET A 354 -8.39 -14.19 -11.77
C MET A 354 -9.52 -15.19 -11.96
N GLN A 355 -9.88 -15.52 -13.19
CA GLN A 355 -10.95 -16.48 -13.50
C GLN A 355 -10.64 -17.90 -13.00
N ARG A 356 -9.38 -18.36 -13.14
CA ARG A 356 -8.93 -19.64 -12.60
C ARG A 356 -9.07 -19.68 -11.08
N THR A 357 -8.66 -18.63 -10.40
CA THR A 357 -8.81 -18.53 -8.95
C THR A 357 -10.28 -18.50 -8.56
N TRP A 358 -11.09 -17.68 -9.24
CA TRP A 358 -12.55 -17.62 -9.02
C TRP A 358 -13.20 -18.99 -9.08
N ALA A 359 -12.96 -19.74 -10.15
CA ALA A 359 -13.52 -21.08 -10.31
C ALA A 359 -13.16 -22.05 -9.16
N SER A 360 -11.99 -21.86 -8.55
CA SER A 360 -11.51 -22.69 -7.45
C SER A 360 -12.11 -22.31 -6.10
N VAL A 361 -12.57 -21.08 -5.94
CA VAL A 361 -12.99 -20.51 -4.64
C VAL A 361 -14.51 -20.36 -4.53
N ILE A 362 -15.26 -20.26 -5.64
CA ILE A 362 -16.71 -20.05 -5.60
C ILE A 362 -17.47 -21.22 -4.94
N GLY A 363 -17.03 -22.45 -5.15
CA GLY A 363 -17.61 -23.63 -4.49
C GLY A 363 -17.47 -23.59 -2.96
N PRO A 364 -16.25 -23.46 -2.42
CA PRO A 364 -16.02 -23.22 -0.98
C PRO A 364 -16.81 -22.04 -0.42
N THR A 365 -16.95 -20.96 -1.17
CA THR A 365 -17.77 -19.80 -0.77
C THR A 365 -19.24 -20.15 -0.60
N ARG A 366 -19.82 -20.90 -1.55
CA ARG A 366 -21.21 -21.36 -1.43
C ARG A 366 -21.41 -22.30 -0.25
N ALA A 367 -20.46 -23.21 -0.02
CA ALA A 367 -20.50 -24.09 1.16
C ALA A 367 -20.50 -23.26 2.45
N LEU A 368 -19.70 -22.22 2.49
CA LEU A 368 -19.64 -21.35 3.65
C LEU A 368 -20.94 -20.55 3.87
N ILE A 369 -21.57 -20.04 2.81
CA ILE A 369 -22.89 -19.41 2.91
C ILE A 369 -23.94 -20.40 3.45
N ALA A 370 -23.88 -21.66 3.02
CA ALA A 370 -24.74 -22.70 3.56
C ALA A 370 -24.51 -22.95 5.07
N ASP A 371 -23.23 -22.88 5.53
CA ASP A 371 -22.91 -22.97 6.95
C ASP A 371 -23.46 -21.77 7.74
N LEU A 372 -23.38 -20.54 7.17
CA LEU A 372 -23.98 -19.34 7.79
C LEU A 372 -25.50 -19.48 7.89
N GLN A 373 -26.16 -20.01 6.84
CA GLN A 373 -27.61 -20.26 6.86
C GLN A 373 -27.97 -21.30 7.92
N ALA A 374 -27.24 -22.43 7.97
CA ALA A 374 -27.48 -23.46 8.97
C ALA A 374 -27.33 -22.94 10.41
N LEU A 375 -26.42 -22.02 10.64
CA LEU A 375 -26.27 -21.37 11.95
C LEU A 375 -27.48 -20.47 12.27
N ALA A 376 -27.98 -19.70 11.30
CA ALA A 376 -29.17 -18.87 11.46
C ALA A 376 -30.42 -19.77 11.72
N ASP A 377 -30.56 -20.85 10.98
CA ASP A 377 -31.68 -21.82 11.16
C ASP A 377 -31.62 -22.46 12.55
N ALA A 378 -30.44 -22.83 13.04
CA ALA A 378 -30.26 -23.39 14.40
C ALA A 378 -30.61 -22.38 15.51
N GLU A 379 -30.54 -21.08 15.24
CA GLU A 379 -31.01 -20.02 16.13
C GLU A 379 -32.51 -19.75 15.99
N GLY A 380 -33.24 -20.55 15.23
CA GLY A 380 -34.68 -20.39 15.01
C GLY A 380 -35.05 -19.17 14.17
N LYS A 381 -34.13 -18.70 13.29
CA LYS A 381 -34.36 -17.55 12.43
C LYS A 381 -35.05 -17.96 11.14
N ASP A 382 -36.19 -17.34 10.83
CA ASP A 382 -36.97 -17.58 9.61
C ASP A 382 -36.61 -16.51 8.54
N PHE A 383 -35.36 -16.54 8.07
CA PHE A 383 -34.90 -15.70 6.94
C PHE A 383 -33.74 -16.35 6.19
N ARG A 384 -33.55 -15.98 4.94
CA ARG A 384 -32.34 -16.26 4.22
C ARG A 384 -31.25 -15.27 4.60
N VAL A 385 -30.03 -15.78 4.81
CA VAL A 385 -28.84 -14.97 5.04
C VAL A 385 -28.67 -14.01 3.88
N ALA A 386 -28.63 -12.72 4.19
CA ALA A 386 -28.48 -11.60 3.25
C ALA A 386 -27.09 -10.95 3.41
N PRO A 387 -26.68 -10.04 2.50
CA PRO A 387 -25.37 -9.38 2.59
C PRO A 387 -25.07 -8.73 3.94
N TRP A 388 -26.06 -8.09 4.56
CA TRP A 388 -25.92 -7.45 5.90
C TRP A 388 -25.84 -8.43 7.06
N ASP A 389 -26.14 -9.73 6.83
CA ASP A 389 -26.01 -10.78 7.83
C ASP A 389 -24.64 -11.47 7.77
N ARG A 390 -23.93 -11.35 6.64
CA ARG A 390 -22.69 -12.05 6.35
C ARG A 390 -21.63 -11.89 7.43
N LEU A 391 -21.28 -10.66 7.77
CA LEU A 391 -20.22 -10.38 8.74
C LEU A 391 -20.60 -10.87 10.15
N TYR A 392 -21.86 -10.71 10.54
CA TYR A 392 -22.38 -11.16 11.82
C TYR A 392 -22.31 -12.68 11.99
N TYR A 393 -22.82 -13.42 11.00
CA TYR A 393 -22.78 -14.89 11.07
C TYR A 393 -21.41 -15.45 10.79
N SER A 394 -20.57 -14.79 9.99
CA SER A 394 -19.18 -15.20 9.81
C SER A 394 -18.40 -15.14 11.10
N GLU A 395 -18.57 -14.09 11.91
CA GLU A 395 -17.93 -13.97 13.23
C GLU A 395 -18.45 -15.06 14.19
N LYS A 396 -19.75 -15.30 14.23
CA LYS A 396 -20.32 -16.40 15.04
C LYS A 396 -19.76 -17.76 14.63
N LEU A 397 -19.68 -18.04 13.32
CA LEU A 397 -19.14 -19.29 12.80
C LEU A 397 -17.65 -19.42 13.12
N ARG A 398 -16.89 -18.32 12.99
CA ARG A 398 -15.47 -18.25 13.36
C ARG A 398 -15.26 -18.57 14.85
N GLN A 399 -16.06 -17.97 15.71
CA GLN A 399 -16.03 -18.25 17.16
C GLN A 399 -16.40 -19.71 17.46
N ALA A 400 -17.46 -20.23 16.84
CA ALA A 400 -17.89 -21.63 17.04
C ALA A 400 -16.83 -22.64 16.57
N ARG A 401 -16.15 -22.38 15.44
CA ARG A 401 -15.15 -23.29 14.86
C ARG A 401 -13.79 -23.22 15.51
N PHE A 402 -13.34 -22.02 15.87
CA PHE A 402 -11.95 -21.82 16.31
C PHE A 402 -11.83 -21.38 17.77
N GLY A 403 -12.88 -20.86 18.39
CA GLY A 403 -12.87 -20.40 19.78
C GLY A 403 -11.74 -19.39 20.03
N LEU A 404 -11.39 -18.56 19.00
CA LEU A 404 -10.29 -17.62 19.07
C LEU A 404 -10.77 -16.31 19.68
N ASP A 405 -10.27 -16.02 20.88
CA ASP A 405 -10.36 -14.68 21.47
C ASP A 405 -9.15 -13.84 21.02
N VAL A 406 -9.37 -12.91 20.10
CA VAL A 406 -8.31 -12.00 19.59
C VAL A 406 -7.75 -11.12 20.69
N GLU A 407 -8.53 -10.77 21.72
CA GLU A 407 -8.05 -9.99 22.86
C GLU A 407 -7.07 -10.79 23.73
N ALA A 408 -7.27 -12.11 23.85
CA ALA A 408 -6.36 -12.99 24.58
C ALA A 408 -4.99 -13.15 23.89
N VAL A 409 -4.85 -12.77 22.62
CA VAL A 409 -3.58 -12.80 21.87
C VAL A 409 -2.71 -11.57 22.15
N LYS A 410 -3.32 -10.39 22.30
CA LYS A 410 -2.62 -9.11 22.50
C LYS A 410 -1.54 -9.14 23.59
N PRO A 411 -1.74 -9.74 24.77
CA PRO A 411 -0.74 -9.79 25.82
C PRO A 411 0.59 -10.42 25.42
N TYR A 412 0.64 -11.21 24.36
CA TYR A 412 1.83 -11.86 23.84
C TYR A 412 2.58 -11.02 22.79
N LEU A 413 1.92 -10.00 22.22
CA LEU A 413 2.44 -9.21 21.11
C LEU A 413 2.76 -7.77 21.54
N LYS A 414 3.74 -7.64 22.46
CA LYS A 414 4.28 -6.35 22.83
C LYS A 414 5.07 -5.75 21.66
N LEU A 415 4.86 -4.47 21.34
CA LEU A 415 5.52 -3.76 20.22
C LEU A 415 7.04 -4.02 20.19
N GLU A 416 7.74 -3.83 21.31
CA GLU A 416 9.19 -4.04 21.38
C GLU A 416 9.59 -5.49 21.04
N SER A 417 8.80 -6.46 21.49
CA SER A 417 9.05 -7.88 21.19
C SER A 417 8.81 -8.18 19.71
N VAL A 418 7.81 -7.56 19.09
CA VAL A 418 7.54 -7.72 17.65
C VAL A 418 8.66 -7.08 16.82
N LEU A 419 9.17 -5.89 17.18
CA LEU A 419 10.32 -5.29 16.52
C LEU A 419 11.57 -6.19 16.63
N GLN A 420 11.84 -6.74 17.82
CA GLN A 420 12.95 -7.67 18.03
C GLN A 420 12.78 -8.97 17.22
N ALA A 421 11.55 -9.47 17.10
CA ALA A 421 11.25 -10.62 16.25
C ALA A 421 11.56 -10.36 14.78
N MET A 422 11.17 -9.19 14.26
CA MET A 422 11.49 -8.75 12.89
C MET A 422 13.01 -8.66 12.68
N PHE A 423 13.74 -8.04 13.61
CA PHE A 423 15.20 -7.92 13.54
C PHE A 423 15.90 -9.28 13.61
N TRP A 424 15.44 -10.17 14.48
CA TRP A 424 15.96 -11.51 14.60
C TRP A 424 15.74 -12.34 13.32
N ALA A 425 14.53 -12.28 12.74
CA ALA A 425 14.22 -12.94 11.48
C ALA A 425 15.12 -12.43 10.35
N ALA A 426 15.24 -11.10 10.20
CA ALA A 426 16.11 -10.49 9.20
C ALA A 426 17.60 -10.83 9.42
N GLY A 427 18.02 -10.97 10.68
CA GLY A 427 19.36 -11.45 11.02
C GLY A 427 19.62 -12.88 10.55
N ARG A 428 18.64 -13.78 10.77
CA ARG A 428 18.73 -15.19 10.35
C ARG A 428 18.69 -15.37 8.83
N VAL A 429 17.81 -14.61 8.14
CA VAL A 429 17.54 -14.73 6.70
C VAL A 429 18.57 -13.95 5.87
N HIS A 430 18.88 -12.72 6.28
CA HIS A 430 19.68 -11.78 5.47
C HIS A 430 21.03 -11.43 6.09
N GLY A 431 21.35 -11.94 7.28
CA GLY A 431 22.60 -11.62 7.99
C GLY A 431 22.64 -10.17 8.48
N LEU A 432 21.49 -9.54 8.72
CA LEU A 432 21.40 -8.14 9.15
C LEU A 432 21.46 -8.00 10.68
N ALA A 433 22.19 -7.00 11.14
CA ALA A 433 22.18 -6.55 12.53
C ALA A 433 21.60 -5.13 12.60
N PHE A 434 20.91 -4.80 13.69
CA PHE A 434 20.20 -3.54 13.90
C PHE A 434 20.75 -2.85 15.15
N LYS A 435 21.08 -1.57 15.02
CA LYS A 435 21.56 -0.74 16.11
C LYS A 435 20.84 0.60 16.12
N GLU A 436 20.21 0.96 17.23
CA GLU A 436 19.51 2.24 17.36
C GLU A 436 20.46 3.43 17.31
N ILE A 437 20.06 4.50 16.60
CA ILE A 437 20.77 5.77 16.47
C ILE A 437 20.00 6.82 17.25
N PRO A 438 20.36 7.13 18.52
CA PRO A 438 19.53 7.90 19.43
C PRO A 438 19.34 9.38 19.06
N ASN A 439 20.26 9.97 18.29
CA ASN A 439 20.24 11.39 17.94
C ASN A 439 20.14 11.62 16.42
N ALA A 440 19.50 10.73 15.70
CA ALA A 440 19.27 10.93 14.26
C ALA A 440 18.26 12.08 14.03
N PRO A 441 18.39 12.84 12.92
CA PRO A 441 17.40 13.85 12.57
C PRO A 441 16.02 13.19 12.34
N VAL A 442 14.99 13.73 12.98
CA VAL A 442 13.60 13.27 12.87
C VAL A 442 12.64 14.45 12.80
N CYS A 443 11.53 14.28 12.12
CA CYS A 443 10.46 15.30 12.08
C CYS A 443 9.51 15.23 13.29
N HIS A 444 9.58 14.17 14.11
CA HIS A 444 8.79 14.03 15.33
C HIS A 444 9.53 13.18 16.36
N PRO A 445 9.50 13.54 17.67
CA PRO A 445 10.30 12.89 18.73
C PRO A 445 9.95 11.43 19.00
N SER A 446 8.78 10.94 18.58
CA SER A 446 8.40 9.54 18.74
C SER A 446 9.03 8.60 17.70
N ILE A 447 9.76 9.13 16.73
CA ILE A 447 10.38 8.35 15.65
C ILE A 447 11.68 7.74 16.18
N ARG A 448 11.86 6.44 15.91
CA ARG A 448 13.10 5.71 16.23
C ARG A 448 13.86 5.41 14.95
N VAL A 449 15.19 5.46 15.02
CA VAL A 449 16.06 5.28 13.85
C VAL A 449 17.07 4.19 14.14
N PHE A 450 17.31 3.31 13.16
CA PHE A 450 18.20 2.17 13.29
C PHE A 450 19.20 2.12 12.12
N GLU A 451 20.46 1.93 12.45
CA GLU A 451 21.49 1.46 11.51
C GLU A 451 21.26 -0.01 11.23
N LEU A 452 21.34 -0.39 9.96
CA LEU A 452 21.45 -1.78 9.53
C LEU A 452 22.86 -2.04 9.06
N SER A 453 23.43 -3.15 9.55
CA SER A 453 24.78 -3.61 9.14
C SER A 453 24.75 -5.07 8.74
N ARG A 454 25.69 -5.45 7.86
CA ARG A 454 25.95 -6.86 7.48
C ARG A 454 27.44 -7.12 7.59
N ALA A 455 27.83 -8.16 8.35
CA ALA A 455 29.23 -8.46 8.65
C ALA A 455 30.02 -7.25 9.21
N GLY A 456 29.36 -6.40 9.97
CA GLY A 456 29.94 -5.19 10.56
C GLY A 456 29.95 -3.95 9.69
N GLU A 457 29.61 -4.07 8.40
CA GLU A 457 29.56 -2.93 7.47
C GLU A 457 28.14 -2.36 7.37
N PRO A 458 27.95 -1.03 7.42
CA PRO A 458 26.64 -0.40 7.23
C PRO A 458 26.07 -0.69 5.85
N VAL A 459 24.79 -1.08 5.80
CA VAL A 459 24.06 -1.35 4.56
C VAL A 459 22.85 -0.43 4.36
N GLY A 460 22.42 0.29 5.38
CA GLY A 460 21.32 1.25 5.29
C GLY A 460 20.86 1.80 6.64
N VAL A 461 19.89 2.69 6.62
CA VAL A 461 19.26 3.22 7.84
C VAL A 461 17.73 3.15 7.70
N LEU A 462 17.05 2.83 8.79
CA LEU A 462 15.61 2.61 8.86
C LEU A 462 14.96 3.46 9.96
N TRP A 463 13.94 4.23 9.59
CA TRP A 463 13.08 5.00 10.49
C TRP A 463 11.81 4.23 10.81
N PHE A 464 11.40 4.22 12.08
CA PHE A 464 10.10 3.73 12.54
C PHE A 464 9.27 4.90 13.06
N ASP A 465 8.27 5.32 12.30
CA ASP A 465 7.27 6.31 12.66
C ASP A 465 5.93 5.62 12.92
N LEU A 466 5.73 5.10 14.12
CA LEU A 466 4.68 4.12 14.40
C LEU A 466 3.41 4.70 15.03
N PHE A 467 3.45 5.92 15.58
CA PHE A 467 2.34 6.47 16.34
C PHE A 467 1.51 7.47 15.55
N SER A 468 0.19 7.47 15.82
CA SER A 468 -0.75 8.42 15.24
C SER A 468 -0.54 9.83 15.80
N ARG A 469 -0.80 10.82 14.98
CA ARG A 469 -0.84 12.25 15.35
C ARG A 469 -1.66 13.05 14.34
N PRO A 470 -2.10 14.28 14.69
CA PRO A 470 -2.76 15.17 13.74
C PRO A 470 -1.92 15.38 12.48
N GLY A 471 -2.54 15.32 11.31
CA GLY A 471 -1.87 15.51 10.01
C GLY A 471 -1.11 14.31 9.49
N LYS A 472 -1.09 13.18 10.20
CA LYS A 472 -0.50 11.94 9.69
C LYS A 472 -1.54 11.13 8.91
N THR A 473 -1.16 10.67 7.72
CA THR A 473 -1.97 9.79 6.88
C THR A 473 -2.33 8.50 7.65
N ARG A 474 -3.55 8.04 7.51
CA ARG A 474 -4.03 6.81 8.16
C ARG A 474 -3.50 5.56 7.45
N GLY A 475 -3.46 4.44 8.18
CA GLY A 475 -2.96 3.16 7.68
C GLY A 475 -1.50 2.92 8.06
N SER A 476 -0.90 1.91 7.45
CA SER A 476 0.53 1.62 7.55
C SER A 476 1.13 1.62 6.16
N TRP A 477 2.39 2.03 6.05
CA TRP A 477 3.10 2.08 4.77
C TRP A 477 4.60 2.17 4.98
N SER A 478 5.35 2.00 3.91
CA SER A 478 6.80 2.22 3.88
C SER A 478 7.19 3.21 2.80
N SER A 479 8.32 3.87 2.98
CA SER A 479 8.87 4.83 2.04
C SER A 479 10.38 4.71 1.93
N GLU A 480 10.90 4.96 0.74
CA GLU A 480 12.32 5.11 0.49
C GLU A 480 12.69 6.59 0.57
N TYR A 481 13.62 6.93 1.46
CA TYR A 481 14.15 8.30 1.56
C TYR A 481 15.31 8.54 0.60
N ARG A 482 16.09 7.50 0.36
CA ARG A 482 17.18 7.50 -0.59
C ARG A 482 17.38 6.09 -1.15
N THR A 483 17.42 5.99 -2.47
CA THR A 483 17.67 4.72 -3.18
C THR A 483 19.14 4.36 -3.10
N ALA A 484 19.43 3.07 -2.95
CA ALA A 484 20.78 2.53 -3.15
C ALA A 484 21.26 2.78 -4.58
N GLU A 485 22.50 3.20 -4.75
CA GLU A 485 23.14 3.32 -6.05
C GLU A 485 24.66 3.15 -5.98
N SER A 486 25.27 2.85 -7.12
CA SER A 486 26.73 2.88 -7.31
C SER A 486 27.18 3.69 -8.53
N PHE A 487 26.25 4.39 -9.17
CA PHE A 487 26.45 5.14 -10.43
C PHE A 487 27.51 6.25 -10.34
N ARG A 488 27.45 7.07 -9.29
CA ARG A 488 28.46 8.11 -9.00
C ARG A 488 29.24 7.84 -7.72
N GLY A 489 29.28 6.60 -7.29
CA GLY A 489 29.84 6.17 -6.02
C GLY A 489 28.79 5.45 -5.19
N ARG A 490 29.25 4.67 -4.21
CA ARG A 490 28.34 3.93 -3.33
C ARG A 490 27.48 4.84 -2.46
N VAL A 491 26.17 4.74 -2.60
CA VAL A 491 25.18 5.44 -1.79
C VAL A 491 24.33 4.44 -1.03
N LEU A 492 24.27 4.61 0.30
CA LEU A 492 23.49 3.71 1.16
C LEU A 492 21.98 4.08 1.09
N PRO A 493 21.08 3.09 1.02
CA PRO A 493 19.65 3.31 1.05
C PRO A 493 19.18 3.78 2.41
N LEU A 494 18.12 4.59 2.41
CA LEU A 494 17.42 5.05 3.59
C LEU A 494 15.94 4.76 3.42
N ALA A 495 15.30 4.14 4.42
CA ALA A 495 13.90 3.74 4.34
C ALA A 495 13.15 4.04 5.63
N ALA A 496 11.82 4.02 5.58
CA ALA A 496 10.97 4.21 6.75
C ALA A 496 9.74 3.30 6.72
N VAL A 497 9.33 2.88 7.92
CA VAL A 497 8.04 2.23 8.19
C VAL A 497 7.16 3.19 8.97
N TYR A 498 5.90 3.29 8.57
CA TYR A 498 4.89 4.11 9.21
C TYR A 498 3.72 3.25 9.69
N SER A 499 3.11 3.67 10.79
CA SER A 499 1.86 3.11 11.29
C SER A 499 1.09 4.17 12.08
N ASN A 500 -0.08 3.81 12.58
CA ASN A 500 -0.95 4.72 13.34
C ASN A 500 -1.39 4.09 14.67
N LEU A 501 -0.42 3.54 15.42
CA LEU A 501 -0.66 3.05 16.76
C LEU A 501 -1.09 4.20 17.67
N GLN A 502 -1.94 3.91 18.65
CA GLN A 502 -2.19 4.87 19.72
C GLN A 502 -0.94 5.03 20.58
N PRO A 503 -0.56 6.26 20.94
CA PRO A 503 0.51 6.47 21.91
C PRO A 503 0.24 5.69 23.19
N PRO A 504 1.26 5.11 23.83
CA PRO A 504 1.07 4.36 25.07
C PRO A 504 0.51 5.27 26.18
N ALA A 505 -0.42 4.73 26.96
CA ALA A 505 -0.74 5.34 28.25
C ALA A 505 0.49 5.21 29.16
N ALA A 506 0.66 6.16 30.08
CA ALA A 506 1.78 6.14 31.03
C ALA A 506 1.90 4.75 31.68
N ASP A 507 3.10 4.20 31.68
CA ASP A 507 3.49 2.92 32.31
C ASP A 507 2.89 1.64 31.70
N MET A 508 2.21 1.71 30.55
CA MET A 508 1.68 0.52 29.88
C MET A 508 2.45 0.21 28.57
N PRO A 509 2.78 -1.06 28.32
CA PRO A 509 3.37 -1.43 27.03
C PRO A 509 2.34 -1.28 25.90
N VAL A 510 2.79 -0.94 24.71
CA VAL A 510 1.96 -1.01 23.51
C VAL A 510 1.79 -2.49 23.14
N LEU A 511 0.55 -2.95 23.16
CA LEU A 511 0.16 -4.31 22.77
C LEU A 511 -0.51 -4.29 21.40
N LEU A 512 -0.09 -5.20 20.52
CA LEU A 512 -0.56 -5.29 19.15
C LEU A 512 -1.61 -6.40 19.01
N THR A 513 -2.53 -6.23 18.08
CA THR A 513 -3.30 -7.38 17.58
C THR A 513 -2.42 -8.20 16.65
N TRP A 514 -2.85 -9.43 16.35
CA TRP A 514 -2.15 -10.28 15.37
C TRP A 514 -2.07 -9.62 13.99
N GLU A 515 -3.17 -9.00 13.57
CA GLU A 515 -3.25 -8.32 12.28
C GLU A 515 -2.25 -7.16 12.19
N VAL A 516 -2.14 -6.34 13.24
CA VAL A 516 -1.17 -5.24 13.27
C VAL A 516 0.26 -5.76 13.27
N ALA A 517 0.56 -6.84 14.00
CA ALA A 517 1.87 -7.50 13.96
C ALA A 517 2.17 -8.04 12.55
N ASN A 518 1.18 -8.64 11.87
CA ASN A 518 1.33 -9.11 10.49
C ASN A 518 1.64 -7.95 9.52
N VAL A 519 0.96 -6.81 9.67
CA VAL A 519 1.24 -5.60 8.88
C VAL A 519 2.65 -5.08 9.14
N PHE A 520 3.16 -5.16 10.34
CA PHE A 520 4.54 -4.76 10.62
C PHE A 520 5.55 -5.63 9.89
N PHE A 521 5.32 -6.95 9.84
CA PHE A 521 6.14 -7.84 9.02
C PHE A 521 6.00 -7.53 7.53
N HIS A 522 4.80 -7.18 7.06
CA HIS A 522 4.53 -6.76 5.68
C HIS A 522 5.34 -5.51 5.32
N GLU A 523 5.17 -4.40 6.05
CA GLU A 523 5.86 -3.15 5.78
C GLU A 523 7.39 -3.28 5.91
N PHE A 524 7.82 -4.13 6.84
CA PHE A 524 9.23 -4.45 6.97
C PHE A 524 9.76 -5.24 5.76
N GLY A 525 8.95 -6.06 5.12
CA GLY A 525 9.29 -6.73 3.87
C GLY A 525 9.58 -5.75 2.73
N HIS A 526 8.77 -4.69 2.59
CA HIS A 526 9.07 -3.59 1.66
C HIS A 526 10.38 -2.88 2.01
N THR A 527 10.61 -2.59 3.30
CA THR A 527 11.86 -1.92 3.69
C THR A 527 13.09 -2.81 3.50
N LEU A 528 12.98 -4.12 3.69
CA LEU A 528 14.06 -5.06 3.34
C LEU A 528 14.34 -5.06 1.84
N HIS A 529 13.33 -4.95 0.99
CA HIS A 529 13.49 -4.80 -0.45
C HIS A 529 14.27 -3.51 -0.78
N MET A 530 13.89 -2.37 -0.19
CA MET A 530 14.60 -1.09 -0.37
C MET A 530 16.05 -1.17 0.11
N LEU A 531 16.28 -1.71 1.32
CA LEU A 531 17.58 -1.73 1.98
C LEU A 531 18.55 -2.81 1.44
N CYS A 532 18.03 -3.81 0.73
CA CYS A 532 18.84 -4.82 0.04
C CYS A 532 19.13 -4.47 -1.43
N GLY A 533 18.67 -3.33 -1.93
CA GLY A 533 18.87 -2.89 -3.31
C GLY A 533 20.34 -2.83 -3.71
N GLY A 534 20.65 -3.25 -4.95
CA GLY A 534 22.01 -3.32 -5.50
C GLY A 534 22.12 -2.79 -6.93
N ALA A 535 21.08 -2.16 -7.47
CA ALA A 535 21.14 -1.54 -8.79
C ALA A 535 22.14 -0.39 -8.83
N SER A 536 22.87 -0.25 -9.93
CA SER A 536 23.82 0.85 -10.09
C SER A 536 23.09 2.18 -10.26
N TYR A 537 21.98 2.19 -10.99
CA TYR A 537 21.22 3.39 -11.32
C TYR A 537 19.95 3.49 -10.48
N PRO A 538 19.68 4.64 -9.85
CA PRO A 538 18.48 4.86 -9.05
C PRO A 538 17.16 4.55 -9.76
N SER A 539 17.06 4.84 -11.06
CA SER A 539 15.85 4.55 -11.86
C SER A 539 15.57 3.06 -12.05
N LEU A 540 16.54 2.20 -11.72
CA LEU A 540 16.40 0.74 -11.68
C LEU A 540 16.36 0.18 -10.25
N GLY A 541 16.26 1.04 -9.24
CA GLY A 541 16.27 0.65 -7.81
C GLY A 541 15.11 -0.26 -7.41
N SER A 542 15.13 -0.71 -6.16
CA SER A 542 14.24 -1.75 -5.63
C SER A 542 12.74 -1.49 -5.84
N LEU A 543 12.29 -0.24 -5.70
CA LEU A 543 10.89 0.12 -5.93
C LEU A 543 10.54 0.44 -7.40
N ALA A 544 11.52 0.39 -8.31
CA ALA A 544 11.28 0.59 -9.74
C ALA A 544 10.82 -0.69 -10.46
N VAL A 545 10.48 -1.74 -9.73
CA VAL A 545 9.95 -3.00 -10.25
C VAL A 545 8.53 -2.84 -10.79
N ALA A 546 8.05 -3.83 -11.55
CA ALA A 546 6.68 -3.89 -12.01
C ALA A 546 5.69 -3.82 -10.83
N TRP A 547 4.57 -3.10 -11.01
CA TRP A 547 3.63 -2.81 -9.91
C TRP A 547 2.97 -4.06 -9.34
N ASP A 548 2.76 -5.09 -10.15
CA ASP A 548 2.24 -6.39 -9.72
C ASP A 548 3.31 -7.31 -9.10
N PHE A 549 4.57 -6.83 -9.01
CA PHE A 549 5.67 -7.53 -8.34
C PHE A 549 6.05 -6.90 -6.99
N VAL A 550 5.72 -5.63 -6.77
CA VAL A 550 6.19 -4.85 -5.61
C VAL A 550 5.77 -5.44 -4.27
N GLU A 551 4.60 -6.10 -4.20
CA GLU A 551 4.05 -6.72 -2.99
C GLU A 551 4.72 -8.06 -2.64
N LEU A 552 5.40 -8.70 -3.58
CA LEU A 552 5.96 -10.03 -3.36
C LEU A 552 6.90 -10.13 -2.14
N PRO A 553 7.87 -9.22 -1.94
CA PRO A 553 8.74 -9.27 -0.76
C PRO A 553 7.98 -9.06 0.55
N ALA A 554 6.99 -8.19 0.57
CA ALA A 554 6.18 -7.89 1.75
C ALA A 554 5.30 -9.08 2.16
N LEU A 555 4.55 -9.64 1.21
CA LEU A 555 3.68 -10.80 1.43
C LEU A 555 4.48 -12.08 1.81
N LEU A 556 5.68 -12.23 1.28
CA LEU A 556 6.58 -13.29 1.73
C LEU A 556 7.03 -13.05 3.17
N ASN A 557 7.37 -11.80 3.51
CA ASN A 557 7.90 -11.48 4.85
C ASN A 557 6.88 -11.71 5.96
N GLU A 558 5.58 -11.64 5.69
CA GLU A 558 4.53 -12.03 6.63
C GLU A 558 4.66 -13.48 7.15
N ARG A 559 5.32 -14.36 6.38
CA ARG A 559 5.44 -15.79 6.72
C ARG A 559 6.26 -16.02 7.98
N TRP A 560 7.25 -15.17 8.25
CA TRP A 560 8.08 -15.31 9.43
C TRP A 560 7.32 -15.05 10.74
N LEU A 561 6.21 -14.28 10.72
CA LEU A 561 5.35 -14.12 11.89
C LEU A 561 4.71 -15.45 12.35
N TYR A 562 4.53 -16.42 11.44
CA TYR A 562 3.95 -17.73 11.76
C TYR A 562 5.02 -18.77 12.14
N ASP A 563 6.29 -18.39 12.17
CA ASP A 563 7.37 -19.31 12.52
C ASP A 563 7.36 -19.66 14.00
N ARG A 564 7.39 -20.97 14.31
CA ARG A 564 7.26 -21.48 15.68
C ARG A 564 8.46 -21.10 16.57
N GLU A 565 9.68 -21.07 16.01
CA GLU A 565 10.87 -20.66 16.74
C GLU A 565 10.80 -19.18 17.10
N LEU A 566 10.42 -18.33 16.15
CA LEU A 566 10.23 -16.91 16.37
C LEU A 566 9.17 -16.65 17.44
N LEU A 567 8.00 -17.27 17.33
CA LEU A 567 6.90 -17.06 18.27
C LEU A 567 7.25 -17.53 19.68
N SER A 568 7.93 -18.67 19.82
CA SER A 568 8.36 -19.16 21.16
C SER A 568 9.33 -18.22 21.86
N ARG A 569 10.12 -17.44 21.10
CA ARG A 569 11.12 -16.50 21.63
C ARG A 569 10.55 -15.12 21.93
N PHE A 570 9.67 -14.61 21.08
CA PHE A 570 9.28 -13.21 21.09
C PHE A 570 7.80 -12.97 21.40
N ALA A 571 6.92 -13.92 21.11
CA ALA A 571 5.50 -13.83 21.48
C ALA A 571 5.34 -14.31 22.94
N VAL A 572 5.84 -13.54 23.88
CA VAL A 572 5.80 -13.85 25.31
C VAL A 572 4.88 -12.89 26.05
N HIS A 573 4.04 -13.45 26.92
CA HIS A 573 3.05 -12.69 27.69
C HIS A 573 3.74 -11.63 28.57
N TYR A 574 3.41 -10.37 28.36
CA TYR A 574 4.15 -9.22 28.94
C TYR A 574 4.18 -9.18 30.47
N ARG A 575 3.25 -9.84 31.17
CA ARG A 575 3.22 -9.93 32.64
C ARG A 575 3.84 -11.22 33.16
N THR A 576 3.59 -12.35 32.50
CA THR A 576 3.98 -13.67 33.04
C THR A 576 5.27 -14.21 32.44
N GLY A 577 5.76 -13.64 31.31
CA GLY A 577 6.93 -14.13 30.59
C GLY A 577 6.73 -15.50 29.92
N LYS A 578 5.51 -16.05 29.94
CA LYS A 578 5.22 -17.34 29.28
C LYS A 578 5.05 -17.13 27.76
N PRO A 579 5.59 -18.03 26.94
CA PRO A 579 5.39 -17.97 25.50
C PRO A 579 3.92 -18.21 25.13
N ILE A 580 3.51 -17.74 23.95
CA ILE A 580 2.18 -17.97 23.40
C ILE A 580 1.92 -19.49 23.27
N PRO A 581 0.77 -20.00 23.73
CA PRO A 581 0.44 -21.42 23.59
C PRO A 581 0.38 -21.86 22.11
N VAL A 582 0.92 -23.03 21.81
CA VAL A 582 0.94 -23.59 20.44
C VAL A 582 -0.47 -23.73 19.90
N GLU A 583 -1.40 -24.16 20.72
CA GLU A 583 -2.83 -24.32 20.37
C GLU A 583 -3.47 -22.98 19.99
N MET A 584 -3.06 -21.88 20.60
CA MET A 584 -3.53 -20.54 20.26
C MET A 584 -3.03 -20.15 18.87
N VAL A 585 -1.77 -20.39 18.55
CA VAL A 585 -1.19 -20.14 17.23
C VAL A 585 -1.88 -20.97 16.16
N GLU A 586 -2.15 -22.24 16.42
CA GLU A 586 -2.90 -23.10 15.47
C GLU A 586 -4.33 -22.61 15.21
N ARG A 587 -5.00 -22.09 16.24
CA ARG A 587 -6.32 -21.46 16.07
C ARG A 587 -6.23 -20.18 15.23
N ILE A 588 -5.20 -19.35 15.44
CA ILE A 588 -4.94 -18.14 14.64
C ILE A 588 -4.72 -18.55 13.17
N GLU A 589 -3.86 -19.53 12.89
CA GLU A 589 -3.61 -20.00 11.53
C GLU A 589 -4.87 -20.54 10.83
N LYS A 590 -5.69 -21.31 11.55
CA LYS A 590 -6.95 -21.85 11.03
C LYS A 590 -7.97 -20.73 10.76
N ALA A 591 -8.09 -19.79 11.70
CA ALA A 591 -8.96 -18.62 11.53
C ALA A 591 -8.50 -17.74 10.37
N ALA A 592 -7.20 -17.46 10.25
CA ALA A 592 -6.65 -16.68 9.15
C ALA A 592 -6.90 -17.33 7.77
N ARG A 593 -6.80 -18.65 7.66
CA ARG A 593 -7.16 -19.37 6.42
C ARG A 593 -8.65 -19.24 6.09
N PHE A 594 -9.50 -19.38 7.10
CA PHE A 594 -10.94 -19.22 6.96
C PHE A 594 -11.28 -17.81 6.50
N ASP A 595 -10.76 -16.78 7.18
CA ASP A 595 -11.00 -15.39 6.84
C ASP A 595 -10.47 -15.04 5.45
N ARG A 596 -9.34 -15.63 5.04
CA ARG A 596 -8.73 -15.37 3.73
C ARG A 596 -9.52 -16.00 2.58
N VAL A 597 -10.08 -17.19 2.76
CA VAL A 597 -11.00 -17.80 1.77
C VAL A 597 -12.23 -16.92 1.58
N PHE A 598 -12.72 -16.28 2.64
CA PHE A 598 -13.79 -15.30 2.59
C PHE A 598 -13.40 -14.02 1.85
N SER A 599 -12.30 -13.41 2.26
CA SER A 599 -11.92 -12.08 1.76
C SER A 599 -11.35 -12.11 0.33
N LEU A 600 -10.62 -13.20 -0.01
CA LEU A 600 -9.96 -13.29 -1.31
C LEU A 600 -10.96 -13.27 -2.46
N ASN A 601 -12.11 -13.90 -2.27
CA ASN A 601 -13.04 -14.14 -3.35
C ASN A 601 -13.91 -12.97 -3.71
N LEU A 602 -14.22 -12.16 -2.72
CA LEU A 602 -15.37 -11.28 -2.82
C LEU A 602 -15.00 -9.85 -2.53
N ASP A 603 -14.00 -9.66 -1.67
CA ASP A 603 -13.49 -8.33 -1.38
C ASP A 603 -12.45 -7.88 -2.42
N TYR A 604 -11.88 -8.82 -3.21
CA TYR A 604 -10.84 -8.54 -4.20
C TYR A 604 -11.12 -9.08 -5.59
N LEU A 605 -11.46 -10.37 -5.74
CA LEU A 605 -11.57 -11.00 -7.06
C LEU A 605 -12.75 -10.48 -7.87
N GLY A 606 -13.93 -10.37 -7.25
CA GLY A 606 -15.09 -9.78 -7.90
C GLY A 606 -14.79 -8.37 -8.40
N PRO A 607 -14.42 -7.43 -7.48
CA PRO A 607 -14.03 -6.08 -7.85
C PRO A 607 -12.88 -6.01 -8.88
N ALA A 608 -11.89 -6.89 -8.80
CA ALA A 608 -10.77 -6.90 -9.75
C ALA A 608 -11.19 -7.34 -11.16
N ILE A 609 -12.08 -8.32 -11.26
CA ILE A 609 -12.65 -8.75 -12.56
C ILE A 609 -13.53 -7.65 -13.14
N VAL A 610 -14.37 -7.01 -12.33
CA VAL A 610 -15.20 -5.86 -12.76
C VAL A 610 -14.32 -4.70 -13.21
N ASP A 611 -13.28 -4.35 -12.44
CA ASP A 611 -12.32 -3.28 -12.79
C ASP A 611 -11.65 -3.55 -14.14
N MET A 612 -11.13 -4.75 -14.34
CA MET A 612 -10.51 -5.13 -15.60
C MET A 612 -11.49 -5.07 -16.78
N ARG A 613 -12.71 -5.59 -16.61
CA ARG A 613 -13.77 -5.58 -17.64
C ARG A 613 -14.19 -4.15 -18.01
N MET A 614 -14.37 -3.26 -17.04
CA MET A 614 -14.69 -1.86 -17.29
C MET A 614 -13.65 -1.17 -18.19
N HIS A 615 -12.37 -1.48 -17.96
CA HIS A 615 -11.27 -0.84 -18.68
C HIS A 615 -10.94 -1.50 -20.01
N LEU A 616 -11.31 -2.77 -20.22
CA LEU A 616 -11.33 -3.43 -21.53
C LEU A 616 -12.45 -2.87 -22.43
N GLU A 617 -13.64 -2.63 -21.86
CA GLU A 617 -14.80 -2.12 -22.60
C GLU A 617 -14.80 -0.60 -22.77
N ALA A 618 -13.92 0.12 -22.07
CA ALA A 618 -13.77 1.57 -22.16
C ALA A 618 -13.11 1.99 -23.47
N ASP A 619 -13.84 1.85 -24.57
CA ASP A 619 -13.40 2.20 -25.91
C ASP A 619 -13.61 3.69 -26.27
N GLY A 620 -13.94 4.54 -25.27
CA GLY A 620 -14.19 5.97 -25.39
C GLY A 620 -15.62 6.34 -25.81
N ARG A 621 -16.52 5.37 -25.96
CA ARG A 621 -17.95 5.63 -26.27
C ARG A 621 -18.83 5.82 -25.03
N GLY A 622 -18.31 5.43 -23.88
CA GLY A 622 -19.00 5.48 -22.59
C GLY A 622 -19.49 4.10 -22.16
N VAL A 623 -19.21 3.76 -20.91
CA VAL A 623 -19.61 2.51 -20.27
C VAL A 623 -20.57 2.85 -19.13
N ASN A 624 -21.71 2.19 -19.05
CA ASN A 624 -22.51 2.20 -17.84
C ASN A 624 -21.89 1.21 -16.84
N ALA A 625 -21.01 1.73 -15.99
CA ALA A 625 -20.17 0.93 -15.14
C ALA A 625 -20.95 0.15 -14.08
N VAL A 626 -22.08 0.69 -13.57
CA VAL A 626 -22.93 -0.01 -12.58
C VAL A 626 -23.67 -1.18 -13.25
N ARG A 627 -24.18 -0.97 -14.44
CA ARG A 627 -24.81 -2.07 -15.21
C ARG A 627 -23.80 -3.16 -15.56
N LEU A 628 -22.61 -2.78 -15.96
CA LEU A 628 -21.54 -3.75 -16.24
C LEU A 628 -21.13 -4.52 -14.99
N GLU A 629 -21.06 -3.87 -13.81
CA GLU A 629 -20.86 -4.56 -12.53
C GLU A 629 -21.90 -5.66 -12.32
N GLU A 630 -23.19 -5.33 -12.45
CA GLU A 630 -24.27 -6.29 -12.32
C GLU A 630 -24.18 -7.46 -13.32
N GLU A 631 -23.85 -7.16 -14.60
CA GLU A 631 -23.68 -8.17 -15.65
C GLU A 631 -22.49 -9.11 -15.33
N VAL A 632 -21.34 -8.57 -14.93
CA VAL A 632 -20.15 -9.35 -14.57
C VAL A 632 -20.40 -10.21 -13.33
N LEU A 633 -21.02 -9.68 -12.27
CA LEU A 633 -21.34 -10.44 -11.07
C LEU A 633 -22.32 -11.59 -11.36
N LYS A 634 -23.26 -11.37 -12.26
CA LYS A 634 -24.18 -12.41 -12.76
C LYS A 634 -23.44 -13.48 -13.56
N GLU A 635 -22.53 -13.10 -14.47
CA GLU A 635 -21.68 -14.04 -15.21
C GLU A 635 -20.81 -14.90 -14.28
N LEU A 636 -20.31 -14.31 -13.21
CA LEU A 636 -19.53 -14.98 -12.18
C LEU A 636 -20.40 -15.88 -11.26
N ASP A 637 -21.70 -15.88 -11.43
CA ASP A 637 -22.66 -16.59 -10.56
C ASP A 637 -22.44 -16.26 -9.08
N MET A 638 -22.30 -14.95 -8.81
CA MET A 638 -22.09 -14.39 -7.47
C MET A 638 -23.28 -14.75 -6.58
N PRO A 639 -23.06 -15.33 -5.40
CA PRO A 639 -24.17 -15.63 -4.48
C PRO A 639 -24.88 -14.37 -3.98
N SER A 640 -26.21 -14.38 -3.96
CA SER A 640 -27.02 -13.23 -3.53
C SER A 640 -26.82 -12.81 -2.06
N ALA A 641 -26.32 -13.71 -1.22
CA ALA A 641 -25.92 -13.39 0.17
C ALA A 641 -24.59 -12.61 0.23
N TRP A 642 -24.00 -12.35 -0.91
CA TRP A 642 -22.67 -11.77 -1.00
C TRP A 642 -22.71 -10.56 -1.90
N ASP A 643 -22.66 -9.40 -1.32
CA ASP A 643 -22.56 -8.16 -2.05
C ASP A 643 -21.14 -7.57 -1.93
N GLU A 644 -20.72 -6.87 -2.95
CA GLU A 644 -19.37 -6.32 -3.02
C GLU A 644 -19.15 -5.21 -2.00
N ILE A 645 -18.04 -5.30 -1.30
CA ILE A 645 -17.59 -4.25 -0.38
C ILE A 645 -17.11 -3.02 -1.15
N MET A 646 -16.53 -3.25 -2.34
CA MET A 646 -16.00 -2.21 -3.21
C MET A 646 -16.83 -2.12 -4.50
N ARG A 647 -18.09 -1.67 -4.38
CA ARG A 647 -18.92 -1.40 -5.54
C ARG A 647 -18.33 -0.26 -6.39
N VAL A 648 -18.56 -0.33 -7.69
CA VAL A 648 -18.06 0.63 -8.67
C VAL A 648 -18.27 2.09 -8.26
N PRO A 649 -19.45 2.55 -7.76
CA PRO A 649 -19.68 3.95 -7.42
C PRO A 649 -18.77 4.51 -6.32
N HIS A 650 -18.16 3.64 -5.50
CA HIS A 650 -17.22 4.04 -4.44
C HIS A 650 -15.87 3.32 -4.50
N SER A 651 -15.51 2.73 -5.65
CA SER A 651 -14.22 2.07 -5.85
C SER A 651 -13.11 3.09 -6.02
N VAL A 652 -12.50 3.50 -4.90
CA VAL A 652 -11.37 4.44 -4.87
C VAL A 652 -10.21 3.91 -5.73
N HIS A 653 -9.91 2.63 -5.66
CA HIS A 653 -8.84 2.00 -6.45
C HIS A 653 -9.05 2.13 -7.96
N SER A 654 -10.27 1.95 -8.43
CA SER A 654 -10.56 2.08 -9.86
C SER A 654 -10.56 3.53 -10.35
N PHE A 655 -10.91 4.52 -9.49
CA PHE A 655 -11.22 5.86 -9.99
C PHE A 655 -10.39 7.01 -9.41
N SER A 656 -9.61 6.81 -8.35
CA SER A 656 -8.87 7.91 -7.73
C SER A 656 -7.40 7.63 -7.45
N ASP A 657 -6.93 6.41 -7.68
CA ASP A 657 -5.53 6.05 -7.54
C ASP A 657 -4.98 5.30 -8.76
N GLN A 658 -3.79 4.72 -8.63
CA GLN A 658 -3.09 4.07 -9.73
C GLN A 658 -3.46 2.58 -9.94
N TYR A 659 -4.50 2.10 -9.26
CA TYR A 659 -4.97 0.71 -9.38
C TYR A 659 -6.03 0.51 -10.46
N ALA A 660 -6.31 1.51 -11.30
CA ALA A 660 -7.22 1.38 -12.43
C ALA A 660 -6.75 0.27 -13.39
N ALA A 661 -7.63 -0.67 -13.73
CA ALA A 661 -7.31 -1.93 -14.41
C ALA A 661 -6.16 -2.68 -13.70
N GLY A 662 -6.02 -2.51 -12.40
CA GLY A 662 -4.86 -2.93 -11.65
C GLY A 662 -5.16 -3.57 -10.28
N ILE A 663 -6.41 -3.73 -9.89
CA ILE A 663 -6.74 -4.37 -8.59
C ILE A 663 -6.24 -5.84 -8.56
N TYR A 664 -6.07 -6.47 -9.71
CA TYR A 664 -5.56 -7.84 -9.83
C TYR A 664 -4.15 -8.04 -9.22
N VAL A 665 -3.36 -6.97 -9.05
CA VAL A 665 -1.97 -7.04 -8.58
C VAL A 665 -1.84 -7.69 -7.20
N TYR A 666 -2.86 -7.55 -6.35
CA TYR A 666 -2.90 -8.20 -5.03
C TYR A 666 -2.97 -9.72 -5.13
N LEU A 667 -3.85 -10.25 -6.01
CA LEU A 667 -3.90 -11.68 -6.27
C LEU A 667 -2.60 -12.18 -6.90
N TRP A 668 -2.08 -11.42 -7.89
CA TRP A 668 -0.86 -11.76 -8.59
C TRP A 668 0.32 -11.92 -7.64
N ALA A 669 0.52 -10.95 -6.76
CA ALA A 669 1.57 -10.98 -5.76
C ALA A 669 1.37 -12.09 -4.69
N ASP A 670 0.13 -12.35 -4.26
CA ASP A 670 -0.19 -13.45 -3.34
C ASP A 670 0.16 -14.83 -3.94
N VAL A 671 -0.12 -15.03 -5.24
CA VAL A 671 0.27 -16.26 -5.97
C VAL A 671 1.79 -16.43 -5.96
N MET A 672 2.52 -15.38 -6.31
CA MET A 672 3.98 -15.41 -6.31
C MET A 672 4.56 -15.64 -4.92
N ALA A 673 4.03 -14.96 -3.90
CA ALA A 673 4.49 -15.11 -2.52
C ALA A 673 4.21 -16.51 -1.97
N ALA A 674 3.09 -17.12 -2.33
CA ALA A 674 2.79 -18.51 -1.97
C ALA A 674 3.77 -19.48 -2.63
N ASP A 675 4.08 -19.28 -3.91
CA ASP A 675 5.01 -20.10 -4.67
C ASP A 675 6.46 -19.97 -4.14
N VAL A 676 6.92 -18.76 -3.84
CA VAL A 676 8.21 -18.51 -3.23
C VAL A 676 8.29 -19.14 -1.84
N ALA A 677 7.24 -19.02 -1.03
CA ALA A 677 7.18 -19.64 0.31
C ALA A 677 7.31 -21.17 0.25
N GLU A 678 6.77 -21.83 -0.79
CA GLU A 678 6.97 -23.27 -0.99
C GLU A 678 8.45 -23.63 -1.24
N ALA A 679 9.24 -22.75 -1.89
CA ALA A 679 10.66 -23.00 -2.05
C ALA A 679 11.40 -22.99 -0.71
N PHE A 680 11.11 -22.03 0.14
CA PHE A 680 11.66 -21.99 1.50
C PHE A 680 11.20 -23.19 2.32
N ALA A 681 9.93 -23.51 2.32
CA ALA A 681 9.38 -24.62 3.10
C ALA A 681 9.96 -25.99 2.72
N ARG A 682 10.40 -26.16 1.45
CA ARG A 682 11.04 -27.39 0.95
C ARG A 682 12.55 -27.42 1.14
N ALA A 683 13.17 -26.29 1.45
CA ALA A 683 14.60 -26.20 1.67
C ALA A 683 15.00 -26.94 2.97
N PRO A 684 16.23 -27.54 3.05
CA PRO A 684 16.66 -28.29 4.23
C PRO A 684 16.63 -27.50 5.54
N GLY A 685 16.93 -26.21 5.49
CA GLY A 685 16.88 -25.27 6.62
C GLY A 685 15.54 -24.55 6.77
N GLY A 686 14.49 -24.91 6.01
CA GLY A 686 13.19 -24.26 6.01
C GLY A 686 13.28 -22.77 5.69
N PHE A 687 12.49 -21.97 6.39
CA PHE A 687 12.45 -20.51 6.21
C PHE A 687 13.75 -19.78 6.60
N TYR A 688 14.73 -20.48 7.19
CA TYR A 688 16.06 -19.95 7.55
C TYR A 688 17.19 -20.62 6.77
N ASP A 689 16.86 -21.32 5.67
CA ASP A 689 17.85 -21.95 4.80
C ASP A 689 18.75 -20.89 4.16
N LYS A 690 20.05 -20.98 4.39
CA LYS A 690 21.01 -19.97 3.99
C LYS A 690 21.16 -19.85 2.48
N GLU A 691 21.17 -20.97 1.77
CA GLU A 691 21.31 -20.97 0.31
C GLU A 691 20.09 -20.37 -0.36
N THR A 692 18.90 -20.76 0.08
CA THR A 692 17.64 -20.23 -0.42
C THR A 692 17.49 -18.74 -0.09
N SER A 693 17.88 -18.33 1.12
CA SER A 693 17.86 -16.91 1.54
C SER A 693 18.82 -16.06 0.70
N GLU A 694 20.03 -16.54 0.44
CA GLU A 694 21.01 -15.83 -0.40
C GLU A 694 20.58 -15.77 -1.86
N ARG A 695 19.99 -16.86 -2.40
CA ARG A 695 19.40 -16.87 -3.74
C ARG A 695 18.26 -15.87 -3.83
N TRP A 696 17.34 -15.83 -2.84
CA TRP A 696 16.26 -14.85 -2.73
C TRP A 696 16.79 -13.41 -2.75
N ARG A 697 17.76 -13.12 -1.90
CA ARG A 697 18.36 -11.79 -1.85
C ARG A 697 18.99 -11.41 -3.19
N ARG A 698 19.78 -12.29 -3.78
CA ARG A 698 20.55 -12.02 -5.00
C ARG A 698 19.67 -11.92 -6.25
N THR A 699 18.60 -12.71 -6.36
CA THR A 699 17.80 -12.78 -7.60
C THR A 699 16.53 -11.96 -7.57
N VAL A 700 16.07 -11.52 -6.37
CA VAL A 700 14.83 -10.77 -6.22
C VAL A 700 15.06 -9.44 -5.48
N LEU A 701 15.56 -9.46 -4.23
CA LEU A 701 15.63 -8.23 -3.44
C LEU A 701 16.64 -7.21 -3.96
N SER A 702 17.79 -7.68 -4.48
CA SER A 702 18.87 -6.76 -4.86
C SER A 702 18.84 -6.32 -6.33
N VAL A 703 18.02 -6.95 -7.15
CA VAL A 703 18.06 -6.66 -8.60
C VAL A 703 17.24 -5.45 -9.02
N GLY A 704 16.23 -5.05 -8.23
CA GLY A 704 15.31 -3.99 -8.64
C GLY A 704 14.71 -4.28 -10.02
N SER A 705 14.74 -3.30 -10.92
CA SER A 705 14.33 -3.48 -12.32
C SER A 705 15.50 -3.60 -13.31
N THR A 706 16.71 -3.98 -12.83
CA THR A 706 17.86 -4.26 -13.72
C THR A 706 17.58 -5.43 -14.65
N VAL A 707 16.70 -6.33 -14.25
CA VAL A 707 16.09 -7.39 -15.06
C VAL A 707 14.57 -7.29 -15.02
N PRO A 708 13.84 -7.81 -16.02
CA PRO A 708 12.38 -7.92 -15.97
C PRO A 708 11.91 -8.72 -14.74
N ALA A 709 10.75 -8.39 -14.18
CA ALA A 709 10.22 -9.02 -12.97
C ALA A 709 10.01 -10.53 -13.12
N GLU A 710 9.54 -10.97 -14.30
CA GLU A 710 9.38 -12.38 -14.65
C GLU A 710 10.71 -13.12 -14.70
N GLU A 711 11.78 -12.46 -15.13
CA GLU A 711 13.13 -13.04 -15.14
C GLU A 711 13.69 -13.14 -13.70
N ALA A 712 13.51 -12.10 -12.88
CA ALA A 712 13.88 -12.15 -11.47
C ALA A 712 13.20 -13.32 -10.75
N PHE A 713 11.90 -13.53 -10.99
CA PHE A 713 11.16 -14.66 -10.44
C PHE A 713 11.69 -16.01 -10.95
N ARG A 714 11.91 -16.16 -12.29
CA ARG A 714 12.48 -17.38 -12.87
C ARG A 714 13.88 -17.69 -12.34
N ASN A 715 14.71 -16.66 -12.13
CA ASN A 715 16.07 -16.81 -11.55
C ASN A 715 16.02 -17.35 -10.11
N PHE A 716 14.97 -17.07 -9.36
CA PHE A 716 14.74 -17.64 -8.04
C PHE A 716 14.11 -19.02 -8.10
N ARG A 717 12.99 -19.19 -8.87
CA ARG A 717 12.15 -20.40 -8.85
C ARG A 717 12.53 -21.44 -9.90
N GLY A 718 13.29 -21.07 -10.93
CA GLY A 718 13.61 -21.94 -12.09
C GLY A 718 12.45 -22.11 -13.08
N ARG A 719 11.32 -21.41 -12.88
CA ARG A 719 10.10 -21.49 -13.70
C ARG A 719 9.21 -20.27 -13.48
N ASP A 720 8.16 -20.15 -14.29
CA ASP A 720 7.10 -19.15 -14.08
C ASP A 720 6.31 -19.42 -12.78
N PRO A 721 5.58 -18.41 -12.25
CA PRO A 721 4.72 -18.57 -11.09
C PRO A 721 3.68 -19.69 -11.29
N ASP A 722 3.45 -20.47 -10.24
CA ASP A 722 2.41 -21.49 -10.20
C ASP A 722 1.15 -20.95 -9.53
N PRO A 723 0.07 -20.69 -10.28
CA PRO A 723 -1.18 -20.19 -9.73
C PRO A 723 -1.79 -21.10 -8.63
N ASP A 724 -1.48 -22.41 -8.67
CA ASP A 724 -2.00 -23.36 -7.70
C ASP A 724 -1.28 -23.29 -6.34
N ALA A 725 -0.14 -22.61 -6.25
CA ALA A 725 0.56 -22.44 -4.98
C ALA A 725 -0.32 -21.70 -3.94
N LEU A 726 -1.05 -20.70 -4.37
CA LEU A 726 -2.00 -19.98 -3.51
C LEU A 726 -3.15 -20.89 -3.07
N LEU A 727 -3.70 -21.68 -3.99
CA LEU A 727 -4.78 -22.61 -3.68
C LEU A 727 -4.34 -23.69 -2.68
N ARG A 728 -3.14 -24.27 -2.88
CA ARG A 728 -2.54 -25.23 -1.93
C ARG A 728 -2.37 -24.62 -0.54
N ARG A 729 -1.91 -23.36 -0.48
CA ARG A 729 -1.77 -22.63 0.79
C ARG A 729 -3.07 -22.56 1.58
N PHE A 730 -4.20 -22.38 0.90
CA PHE A 730 -5.52 -22.34 1.53
C PHE A 730 -6.20 -23.71 1.68
N GLY A 731 -5.54 -24.79 1.23
CA GLY A 731 -6.14 -26.12 1.23
C GLY A 731 -7.26 -26.28 0.20
N LEU A 732 -7.26 -25.45 -0.83
CA LEU A 732 -8.23 -25.48 -1.92
C LEU A 732 -7.74 -26.36 -3.06
N LYS A 733 -8.69 -27.00 -3.75
CA LYS A 733 -8.39 -27.80 -4.95
C LYS A 733 -8.40 -26.90 -6.19
N SER A 734 -7.39 -27.05 -7.04
CA SER A 734 -7.39 -26.43 -8.36
C SER A 734 -8.52 -27.00 -9.22
N VAL A 735 -9.30 -26.11 -9.82
CA VAL A 735 -10.24 -26.45 -10.88
C VAL A 735 -9.56 -26.18 -12.22
N ARG A 736 -9.33 -27.22 -13.03
CA ARG A 736 -8.85 -27.05 -14.39
C ARG A 736 -9.98 -26.48 -15.23
N LEU A 737 -9.90 -25.22 -15.60
CA LEU A 737 -10.73 -24.66 -16.67
C LEU A 737 -10.26 -25.30 -17.98
N PHE A 738 -11.09 -26.13 -18.60
CA PHE A 738 -10.90 -26.48 -20.00
C PHE A 738 -11.17 -25.21 -20.80
N MET A 739 -10.12 -24.49 -21.16
CA MET A 739 -10.26 -23.45 -22.16
C MET A 739 -10.65 -24.16 -23.46
N CYS A 740 -11.88 -23.99 -23.89
CA CYS A 740 -12.29 -24.34 -25.24
C CYS A 740 -11.48 -23.43 -26.19
N PRO A 741 -10.67 -23.96 -27.08
CA PRO A 741 -9.98 -23.13 -28.08
C PRO A 741 -11.07 -22.51 -28.97
N LYS A 742 -11.14 -21.17 -28.97
CA LYS A 742 -11.83 -20.44 -30.02
C LYS A 742 -10.84 -19.99 -31.08
#